data_a2268a4c6451d1f6310047704bb1f53d
#
_entry.id   a2268a4c6451d1f6310047704bb1f53d
#
_cell.length_a   1.000
_cell.length_b   1.000
_cell.length_c   1.000
_cell.angle_alpha   90.00
_cell.angle_beta   90.00
_cell.angle_gamma   90.00
#
_symmetry.space_group_name_H-M   'P 1'
#
loop_
_entity.id
_entity.type
_entity.pdbx_description
1 polymer ?
#
loop_
_entity_poly.entity_id
_entity_poly.type
_entity_poly.pdbx_seq_one_letter_code
_entity_poly.pdbx_strand_id
1 'polypeptide(L)'
;MKELSPKYNPAEVEAGRYQTWLDQDVFKPSGDAEAKPYSIVIPPPNVTGKLHLGHAWDTTLQDIIIRQKRMQGFDTLWLPGMDHAGIATQAKVEERLREQGVTRYDLGREKFLEKVWEWKDEYAATIREQWGKLGLSLDYQRDRFTLDEGLSKAVRKVFVELYKKGWIYRGEFIINWDPAARTALSDIEVIHKDVEGAFYHMNYMLEDGSRALQVATTRPETMFGDVAVAVNPEDPRYKDLIGKNVILPIVNKPIPIVADEHADPEFGTGVVKITPAHDPNDFLVGQRHNLPQVNVMNDDGTMNELAGEFAGMDRFEARKATVAKLKELGALVEIENRVHSVGHSERTGVVVEPRLSTQWFVKMDQLAKNAIANQDTADKVEFYPPRFNDTFLQWMENVHDWVISRQLWWGHQIPAWYNESGEMYVGEEAPAGDGWVQDEDVLDTWFSSALWPFSTMGWPDENAADFQRYFPTSTLVTGYDIIFFWVSRMIFQSLEFTGRQPFKNVLIHGLIRDEEGRKMSKSLGNGIDPMDVIEKYGADALRWFLSNGSAPGQDVRFSYEKMDASWNFINKIWNISRYILMNNEGLNLDAARENVAKVAAGEAGNVTDRWILHNLNETIAKVTENFDKFEFGVAGHILYNFIWEEFANWYVELTKEVLYSDNEAEKVMTRSVLLYTLDQILRLLHPIMPFVTEEIFAQYAEGSIVVAAYPVVNPAFENAEAHKGVESLKDLIRSVRNSRAEVNVAPSKPITILIKTADSELETFFKANENYIRRFTNPEQLEISSSIAAPELAMSAVITGAEIFLPLADLLNIEEELARLDKELAKWQKELDMVGKKLSNERFIANAKPEVVEKEKEKQADYQAKYDATVARIEEMKKLVK
;
A
#
# COMPACT_ATOMS: atom_id res chain seq x y z
N MET A 1 2.03 -32.76 -25.37
CA MET A 1 1.79 -31.93 -24.15
C MET A 1 2.76 -32.39 -23.06
N LYS A 2 3.45 -31.49 -22.42
CA LYS A 2 4.27 -31.80 -21.25
C LYS A 2 3.31 -31.88 -20.07
N GLU A 3 3.22 -32.99 -19.37
CA GLU A 3 2.36 -33.11 -18.20
C GLU A 3 2.77 -32.12 -17.09
N LEU A 4 1.79 -31.50 -16.43
CA LEU A 4 2.03 -30.73 -15.21
C LEU A 4 2.61 -31.64 -14.13
N SER A 5 3.61 -31.15 -13.39
CA SER A 5 4.21 -31.93 -12.28
C SER A 5 3.19 -32.24 -11.20
N PRO A 6 3.33 -33.38 -10.45
CA PRO A 6 2.39 -33.77 -9.41
C PRO A 6 2.21 -32.73 -8.29
N LYS A 7 3.22 -31.88 -8.07
CA LYS A 7 3.20 -30.81 -7.07
C LYS A 7 3.52 -29.49 -7.71
N TYR A 8 2.83 -28.46 -7.28
CA TYR A 8 3.18 -27.09 -7.63
C TYR A 8 4.54 -26.72 -7.00
N ASN A 9 5.46 -26.28 -7.86
CA ASN A 9 6.75 -25.75 -7.44
C ASN A 9 6.97 -24.38 -8.11
N PRO A 10 6.86 -23.29 -7.38
CA PRO A 10 7.00 -21.95 -7.97
C PRO A 10 8.36 -21.72 -8.62
N ALA A 11 9.44 -22.26 -8.07
CA ALA A 11 10.78 -22.11 -8.63
C ALA A 11 10.89 -22.71 -10.05
N GLU A 12 10.23 -23.84 -10.29
CA GLU A 12 10.20 -24.48 -11.63
C GLU A 12 9.30 -23.70 -12.60
N VAL A 13 8.17 -23.21 -12.13
CA VAL A 13 7.20 -22.46 -12.93
C VAL A 13 7.75 -21.11 -13.37
N GLU A 14 8.50 -20.45 -12.51
CA GLU A 14 9.06 -19.11 -12.73
C GLU A 14 10.39 -19.13 -13.50
N ALA A 15 11.12 -20.24 -13.46
CA ALA A 15 12.44 -20.37 -14.09
C ALA A 15 12.42 -20.05 -15.59
N GLY A 16 13.13 -19.00 -16.01
CA GLY A 16 13.25 -18.57 -17.41
C GLY A 16 11.98 -17.98 -18.03
N ARG A 17 10.86 -17.98 -17.32
CA ARG A 17 9.56 -17.49 -17.84
C ARG A 17 9.60 -16.01 -18.22
N TYR A 18 10.15 -15.20 -17.35
CA TYR A 18 10.24 -13.75 -17.60
C TYR A 18 11.08 -13.43 -18.83
N GLN A 19 12.23 -14.12 -19.01
CA GLN A 19 13.04 -13.95 -20.21
C GLN A 19 12.29 -14.40 -21.47
N THR A 20 11.51 -15.47 -21.40
CA THR A 20 10.65 -15.90 -22.51
C THR A 20 9.68 -14.81 -22.93
N TRP A 21 9.03 -14.14 -22.00
CA TRP A 21 8.13 -13.01 -22.31
C TRP A 21 8.87 -11.83 -22.95
N LEU A 22 10.07 -11.51 -22.47
CA LEU A 22 10.91 -10.46 -23.08
C LEU A 22 11.32 -10.83 -24.51
N ASP A 23 11.73 -12.06 -24.74
CA ASP A 23 12.14 -12.55 -26.06
C ASP A 23 10.95 -12.58 -27.04
N GLN A 24 9.75 -12.82 -26.55
CA GLN A 24 8.51 -12.76 -27.33
C GLN A 24 7.99 -11.34 -27.54
N ASP A 25 8.58 -10.34 -26.88
CA ASP A 25 8.21 -8.92 -26.97
C ASP A 25 6.71 -8.66 -26.67
N VAL A 26 6.14 -9.42 -25.72
CA VAL A 26 4.70 -9.36 -25.39
C VAL A 26 4.31 -8.20 -24.48
N PHE A 27 5.27 -7.43 -24.00
CA PHE A 27 5.03 -6.30 -23.09
C PHE A 27 4.97 -4.95 -23.78
N LYS A 28 5.33 -4.87 -25.05
CA LYS A 28 5.25 -3.63 -25.83
C LYS A 28 3.81 -3.22 -26.09
N PRO A 29 3.55 -1.92 -26.38
CA PRO A 29 2.29 -1.49 -26.94
C PRO A 29 1.95 -2.25 -28.23
N SER A 30 0.64 -2.45 -28.48
CA SER A 30 0.19 -3.18 -29.67
C SER A 30 0.51 -2.44 -30.99
N GLY A 31 0.58 -1.11 -30.92
CA GLY A 31 0.75 -0.26 -32.11
C GLY A 31 -0.50 -0.17 -32.98
N ASP A 32 -1.62 -0.74 -32.54
CA ASP A 32 -2.89 -0.65 -33.23
C ASP A 32 -3.50 0.75 -33.04
N ALA A 33 -3.55 1.52 -34.11
CA ALA A 33 -4.08 2.88 -34.09
C ALA A 33 -5.56 2.95 -33.75
N GLU A 34 -6.33 1.91 -34.03
CA GLU A 34 -7.76 1.81 -33.74
C GLU A 34 -8.03 1.42 -32.27
N ALA A 35 -7.08 0.80 -31.60
CA ALA A 35 -7.19 0.45 -30.19
C ALA A 35 -7.08 1.70 -29.30
N LYS A 36 -7.88 1.74 -28.23
CA LYS A 36 -7.77 2.82 -27.23
C LYS A 36 -6.43 2.72 -26.49
N PRO A 37 -5.70 3.83 -26.34
CA PRO A 37 -4.49 3.83 -25.54
C PRO A 37 -4.81 3.71 -24.05
N TYR A 38 -3.97 2.99 -23.33
CA TYR A 38 -3.95 2.95 -21.88
C TYR A 38 -2.51 3.00 -21.39
N SER A 39 -2.19 3.99 -20.58
CA SER A 39 -0.81 4.22 -20.16
C SER A 39 -0.66 4.40 -18.67
N ILE A 40 0.41 3.85 -18.14
CA ILE A 40 0.91 4.09 -16.78
C ILE A 40 2.41 4.38 -16.90
N VAL A 41 2.87 5.40 -16.19
CA VAL A 41 4.30 5.58 -15.91
C VAL A 41 4.57 5.04 -14.50
N ILE A 42 5.57 4.20 -14.37
CA ILE A 42 5.94 3.66 -13.06
C ILE A 42 6.33 4.81 -12.11
N PRO A 43 5.94 4.80 -10.83
CA PRO A 43 6.62 5.62 -9.85
C PRO A 43 8.10 5.24 -9.83
N PRO A 44 9.00 6.13 -10.30
CA PRO A 44 10.38 5.73 -10.52
C PRO A 44 11.06 5.46 -9.17
N PRO A 45 11.47 4.23 -8.88
CA PRO A 45 12.15 3.95 -7.62
C PRO A 45 13.47 4.68 -7.54
N ASN A 46 13.81 5.10 -6.33
CA ASN A 46 15.08 5.72 -6.02
C ASN A 46 16.21 4.71 -6.15
N VAL A 47 17.30 5.07 -6.83
CA VAL A 47 18.49 4.21 -6.96
C VAL A 47 19.33 4.16 -5.67
N THR A 48 18.69 4.16 -4.52
CA THR A 48 19.32 4.17 -3.20
C THR A 48 19.57 2.78 -2.62
N GLY A 49 19.03 1.75 -3.24
CA GLY A 49 19.14 0.37 -2.77
C GLY A 49 18.14 -0.56 -3.43
N LYS A 50 17.96 -1.71 -2.81
CA LYS A 50 16.99 -2.74 -3.22
C LYS A 50 15.55 -2.28 -2.96
N LEU A 51 14.62 -2.78 -3.77
CA LEU A 51 13.19 -2.60 -3.56
C LEU A 51 12.73 -3.32 -2.28
N HIS A 52 11.72 -2.76 -1.64
CA HIS A 52 11.05 -3.34 -0.47
C HIS A 52 9.58 -3.71 -0.78
N LEU A 53 8.87 -4.30 0.19
CA LEU A 53 7.48 -4.76 0.00
C LEU A 53 6.53 -3.66 -0.49
N GLY A 54 6.73 -2.41 -0.07
CA GLY A 54 5.92 -1.28 -0.55
C GLY A 54 6.04 -1.08 -2.06
N HIS A 55 7.24 -1.17 -2.62
CA HIS A 55 7.46 -1.13 -4.06
C HIS A 55 6.83 -2.34 -4.77
N ALA A 56 6.95 -3.53 -4.18
CA ALA A 56 6.34 -4.74 -4.73
C ALA A 56 4.80 -4.61 -4.78
N TRP A 57 4.19 -4.00 -3.77
CA TRP A 57 2.76 -3.73 -3.76
C TRP A 57 2.34 -2.73 -4.82
N ASP A 58 2.98 -1.56 -4.82
CA ASP A 58 2.74 -0.49 -5.79
C ASP A 58 2.79 -1.00 -7.23
N THR A 59 3.88 -1.68 -7.59
CA THR A 59 4.08 -2.20 -8.95
C THR A 59 3.17 -3.39 -9.28
N THR A 60 2.80 -4.19 -8.31
CA THR A 60 1.83 -5.29 -8.53
C THR A 60 0.47 -4.74 -8.92
N LEU A 61 -0.02 -3.68 -8.26
CA LEU A 61 -1.29 -3.06 -8.61
C LEU A 61 -1.27 -2.49 -10.03
N GLN A 62 -0.18 -1.85 -10.43
CA GLN A 62 0.01 -1.35 -11.80
C GLN A 62 0.00 -2.47 -12.83
N ASP A 63 0.74 -3.55 -12.56
CA ASP A 63 0.82 -4.69 -13.47
C ASP A 63 -0.52 -5.39 -13.66
N ILE A 64 -1.32 -5.51 -12.61
CA ILE A 64 -2.69 -6.03 -12.68
C ILE A 64 -3.52 -5.21 -13.66
N ILE A 65 -3.50 -3.89 -13.53
CA ILE A 65 -4.24 -2.98 -14.40
C ILE A 65 -3.76 -3.12 -15.86
N ILE A 66 -2.46 -3.06 -16.08
CA ILE A 66 -1.88 -3.13 -17.43
C ILE A 66 -2.16 -4.47 -18.09
N ARG A 67 -2.01 -5.59 -17.37
CA ARG A 67 -2.29 -6.92 -17.91
C ARG A 67 -3.76 -7.08 -18.28
N GLN A 68 -4.68 -6.64 -17.42
CA GLN A 68 -6.10 -6.65 -17.73
C GLN A 68 -6.41 -5.82 -18.98
N LYS A 69 -5.94 -4.59 -19.04
CA LYS A 69 -6.20 -3.69 -20.18
C LYS A 69 -5.60 -4.23 -21.48
N ARG A 70 -4.40 -4.80 -21.43
CA ARG A 70 -3.80 -5.48 -22.59
C ARG A 70 -4.67 -6.61 -23.09
N MET A 71 -5.15 -7.49 -22.22
CA MET A 71 -6.04 -8.58 -22.58
C MET A 71 -7.41 -8.09 -23.10
N GLN A 72 -7.87 -6.92 -22.63
CA GLN A 72 -9.08 -6.27 -23.15
C GLN A 72 -8.89 -5.61 -24.52
N GLY A 73 -7.70 -5.65 -25.11
CA GLY A 73 -7.40 -5.12 -26.43
C GLY A 73 -7.02 -3.64 -26.48
N PHE A 74 -6.72 -3.01 -25.32
CA PHE A 74 -6.15 -1.66 -25.30
C PHE A 74 -4.71 -1.67 -25.86
N ASP A 75 -4.32 -0.54 -26.45
CA ASP A 75 -2.91 -0.26 -26.77
C ASP A 75 -2.22 0.23 -25.49
N THR A 76 -1.63 -0.70 -24.78
CA THR A 76 -1.09 -0.43 -23.43
C THR A 76 0.39 -0.05 -23.46
N LEU A 77 0.71 1.03 -22.72
CA LEU A 77 2.07 1.42 -22.40
C LEU A 77 2.26 1.41 -20.89
N TRP A 78 3.17 0.60 -20.39
CA TRP A 78 3.69 0.72 -19.03
C TRP A 78 5.16 1.09 -19.08
N LEU A 79 5.45 2.36 -18.84
CA LEU A 79 6.78 2.95 -19.01
C LEU A 79 7.61 2.78 -17.74
N PRO A 80 8.75 2.06 -17.81
CA PRO A 80 9.68 1.91 -16.70
C PRO A 80 10.62 3.10 -16.55
N GLY A 81 11.22 3.22 -15.39
CA GLY A 81 12.31 4.14 -15.15
C GLY A 81 12.65 4.25 -13.67
N MET A 82 13.66 5.08 -13.38
CA MET A 82 14.21 5.25 -12.04
C MET A 82 14.52 6.73 -11.77
N ASP A 83 14.49 7.08 -10.48
CA ASP A 83 14.81 8.42 -10.00
C ASP A 83 16.24 8.47 -9.45
N HIS A 84 16.95 9.52 -9.75
CA HIS A 84 18.31 9.77 -9.24
C HIS A 84 18.34 10.06 -7.75
N ALA A 85 17.23 10.46 -7.15
CA ALA A 85 16.99 10.61 -5.72
C ALA A 85 17.98 11.53 -4.96
N GLY A 86 18.53 12.52 -5.62
CA GLY A 86 19.35 13.62 -5.09
C GLY A 86 20.08 13.34 -3.77
N ILE A 87 19.54 13.87 -2.66
CA ILE A 87 20.12 13.75 -1.30
C ILE A 87 20.34 12.29 -0.90
N ALA A 88 19.35 11.45 -1.13
CA ALA A 88 19.38 10.08 -0.62
C ALA A 88 20.45 9.22 -1.30
N THR A 89 20.59 9.33 -2.61
CA THR A 89 21.64 8.61 -3.36
C THR A 89 23.02 9.15 -3.03
N GLN A 90 23.21 10.47 -3.01
CA GLN A 90 24.48 11.07 -2.63
C GLN A 90 24.93 10.65 -1.23
N ALA A 91 24.02 10.68 -0.25
CA ALA A 91 24.29 10.26 1.12
C ALA A 91 24.77 8.79 1.20
N LYS A 92 24.18 7.91 0.40
CA LYS A 92 24.56 6.49 0.34
C LYS A 92 25.96 6.29 -0.26
N VAL A 93 26.30 7.04 -1.29
CA VAL A 93 27.65 6.99 -1.89
C VAL A 93 28.68 7.58 -0.93
N GLU A 94 28.37 8.71 -0.28
CA GLU A 94 29.25 9.28 0.76
C GLU A 94 29.46 8.33 1.95
N GLU A 95 28.41 7.59 2.36
CA GLU A 95 28.51 6.55 3.39
C GLU A 95 29.49 5.44 2.97
N ARG A 96 29.35 4.90 1.75
CA ARG A 96 30.25 3.88 1.17
C ARG A 96 31.71 4.38 1.08
N LEU A 97 31.93 5.63 0.67
CA LEU A 97 33.25 6.23 0.59
C LEU A 97 33.85 6.43 1.97
N ARG A 98 33.06 6.83 2.96
CA ARG A 98 33.50 7.03 4.36
C ARG A 98 34.01 5.73 5.00
N GLU A 99 33.38 4.60 4.67
CA GLU A 99 33.87 3.27 5.09
C GLU A 99 35.27 2.98 4.54
N GLN A 100 35.65 3.61 3.43
CA GLN A 100 36.98 3.53 2.81
C GLN A 100 37.92 4.66 3.26
N GLY A 101 37.49 5.51 4.18
CA GLY A 101 38.25 6.66 4.67
C GLY A 101 38.39 7.81 3.67
N VAL A 102 37.49 7.90 2.70
CA VAL A 102 37.48 8.92 1.62
C VAL A 102 36.25 9.79 1.73
N THR A 103 36.40 11.10 1.50
CA THR A 103 35.31 12.05 1.40
C THR A 103 35.11 12.49 -0.06
N ARG A 104 33.94 13.05 -0.39
CA ARG A 104 33.72 13.64 -1.71
C ARG A 104 34.66 14.78 -2.03
N TYR A 105 35.13 15.52 -1.01
CA TYR A 105 36.06 16.63 -1.17
C TYR A 105 37.47 16.17 -1.54
N ASP A 106 37.89 14.98 -1.09
CA ASP A 106 39.17 14.36 -1.48
C ASP A 106 39.18 13.98 -2.97
N LEU A 107 38.01 13.58 -3.49
CA LEU A 107 37.84 13.18 -4.89
C LEU A 107 37.66 14.38 -5.85
N GLY A 108 36.95 15.41 -5.38
CA GLY A 108 36.44 16.48 -6.23
C GLY A 108 35.14 16.06 -6.96
N ARG A 109 34.45 17.05 -7.53
CA ARG A 109 33.10 16.88 -8.10
C ARG A 109 33.04 15.80 -9.20
N GLU A 110 33.92 15.85 -10.17
CA GLU A 110 33.91 14.94 -11.33
C GLU A 110 34.07 13.48 -10.91
N LYS A 111 35.12 13.17 -10.15
CA LYS A 111 35.40 11.81 -9.69
C LYS A 111 34.35 11.30 -8.70
N PHE A 112 33.79 12.18 -7.89
CA PHE A 112 32.67 11.81 -7.02
C PHE A 112 31.45 11.44 -7.87
N LEU A 113 31.08 12.20 -8.87
CA LEU A 113 29.96 11.89 -9.78
C LEU A 113 30.18 10.59 -10.53
N GLU A 114 31.41 10.25 -10.95
CA GLU A 114 31.71 8.92 -11.50
C GLU A 114 31.33 7.81 -10.54
N LYS A 115 31.64 7.96 -9.22
CA LYS A 115 31.24 6.98 -8.19
C LYS A 115 29.74 6.88 -8.00
N VAL A 116 29.02 7.98 -8.13
CA VAL A 116 27.56 7.97 -8.05
C VAL A 116 26.94 7.27 -9.26
N TRP A 117 27.48 7.49 -10.46
CA TRP A 117 27.04 6.77 -11.68
C TRP A 117 27.32 5.26 -11.58
N GLU A 118 28.48 4.83 -11.05
CA GLU A 118 28.78 3.42 -10.77
C GLU A 118 27.75 2.82 -9.81
N TRP A 119 27.42 3.53 -8.73
CA TRP A 119 26.36 3.14 -7.78
C TRP A 119 25.00 3.00 -8.46
N LYS A 120 24.62 3.99 -9.25
CA LYS A 120 23.35 3.99 -10.01
C LYS A 120 23.27 2.77 -10.92
N ASP A 121 24.33 2.45 -11.67
CA ASP A 121 24.32 1.31 -12.59
C ASP A 121 24.18 -0.03 -11.83
N GLU A 122 24.86 -0.18 -10.70
CA GLU A 122 24.75 -1.36 -9.83
C GLU A 122 23.30 -1.58 -9.34
N TYR A 123 22.71 -0.54 -8.76
CA TYR A 123 21.36 -0.66 -8.20
C TYR A 123 20.26 -0.67 -9.26
N ALA A 124 20.46 -0.01 -10.39
CA ALA A 124 19.54 -0.11 -11.51
C ALA A 124 19.45 -1.54 -12.04
N ALA A 125 20.58 -2.25 -12.16
CA ALA A 125 20.59 -3.66 -12.52
C ALA A 125 19.85 -4.53 -11.51
N THR A 126 20.09 -4.31 -10.20
CA THR A 126 19.40 -5.01 -9.12
C THR A 126 17.88 -4.79 -9.17
N ILE A 127 17.43 -3.55 -9.35
CA ILE A 127 16.01 -3.21 -9.43
C ILE A 127 15.35 -3.89 -10.62
N ARG A 128 15.99 -3.89 -11.80
CA ARG A 128 15.45 -4.60 -12.96
C ARG A 128 15.34 -6.11 -12.73
N GLU A 129 16.31 -6.72 -12.06
CA GLU A 129 16.23 -8.12 -11.67
C GLU A 129 15.04 -8.37 -10.72
N GLN A 130 14.82 -7.50 -9.74
CA GLN A 130 13.68 -7.60 -8.84
C GLN A 130 12.34 -7.44 -9.56
N TRP A 131 12.24 -6.52 -10.53
CA TRP A 131 11.07 -6.39 -11.39
C TRP A 131 10.80 -7.67 -12.20
N GLY A 132 11.85 -8.29 -12.71
CA GLY A 132 11.75 -9.57 -13.41
C GLY A 132 11.23 -10.69 -12.53
N LYS A 133 11.72 -10.79 -11.31
CA LYS A 133 11.23 -11.78 -10.32
C LYS A 133 9.79 -11.56 -9.91
N LEU A 134 9.34 -10.30 -9.84
CA LEU A 134 7.92 -9.96 -9.62
C LEU A 134 7.04 -10.23 -10.84
N GLY A 135 7.62 -10.40 -12.02
CA GLY A 135 6.89 -10.64 -13.26
C GLY A 135 6.26 -9.38 -13.87
N LEU A 136 6.84 -8.21 -13.67
CA LEU A 136 6.26 -6.95 -14.12
C LEU A 136 6.34 -6.79 -15.63
N SER A 137 5.22 -6.49 -16.28
CA SER A 137 5.11 -6.39 -17.74
C SER A 137 5.48 -4.99 -18.28
N LEU A 138 6.67 -4.53 -17.94
CA LEU A 138 7.23 -3.23 -18.30
C LEU A 138 7.77 -3.23 -19.74
N ASP A 139 7.60 -2.12 -20.46
CA ASP A 139 8.21 -1.91 -21.77
C ASP A 139 9.62 -1.31 -21.63
N TYR A 140 10.62 -2.15 -21.51
CA TYR A 140 12.02 -1.74 -21.33
C TYR A 140 12.63 -0.99 -22.53
N GLN A 141 12.00 -1.00 -23.70
CA GLN A 141 12.45 -0.17 -24.82
C GLN A 141 12.28 1.32 -24.55
N ARG A 142 11.41 1.66 -23.59
CA ARG A 142 11.13 3.03 -23.14
C ARG A 142 11.65 3.34 -21.74
N ASP A 143 12.62 2.57 -21.26
CA ASP A 143 13.24 2.78 -19.94
C ASP A 143 13.89 4.17 -19.85
N ARG A 144 13.55 4.92 -18.80
CA ARG A 144 14.02 6.29 -18.58
C ARG A 144 14.71 6.46 -17.22
N PHE A 145 15.52 7.48 -17.15
CA PHE A 145 16.18 7.88 -15.92
C PHE A 145 16.08 9.40 -15.78
N THR A 146 15.79 9.90 -14.57
CA THR A 146 15.54 11.32 -14.35
C THR A 146 16.71 12.24 -14.70
N LEU A 147 17.94 11.72 -14.78
CA LEU A 147 19.12 12.45 -15.26
C LEU A 147 19.51 12.13 -16.72
N ASP A 148 18.69 11.41 -17.48
CA ASP A 148 18.98 11.22 -18.89
C ASP A 148 18.88 12.56 -19.66
N GLU A 149 19.43 12.60 -20.84
CA GLU A 149 19.55 13.85 -21.60
C GLU A 149 18.18 14.46 -21.94
N GLY A 150 17.22 13.63 -22.33
CA GLY A 150 15.87 14.09 -22.68
C GLY A 150 15.14 14.71 -21.50
N LEU A 151 15.20 14.06 -20.34
CA LEU A 151 14.59 14.58 -19.11
C LEU A 151 15.35 15.81 -18.59
N SER A 152 16.67 15.82 -18.69
CA SER A 152 17.48 16.99 -18.33
C SER A 152 17.14 18.23 -19.18
N LYS A 153 16.88 18.04 -20.48
CA LYS A 153 16.39 19.10 -21.36
C LYS A 153 15.04 19.64 -20.92
N ALA A 154 14.12 18.77 -20.56
CA ALA A 154 12.82 19.16 -20.03
C ALA A 154 12.95 19.97 -18.73
N VAL A 155 13.81 19.55 -17.82
CA VAL A 155 14.08 20.25 -16.55
C VAL A 155 14.63 21.66 -16.80
N ARG A 156 15.63 21.81 -17.68
CA ARG A 156 16.19 23.13 -18.03
C ARG A 156 15.13 24.06 -18.61
N LYS A 157 14.32 23.54 -19.53
CA LYS A 157 13.22 24.31 -20.12
C LYS A 157 12.22 24.78 -19.06
N VAL A 158 11.78 23.92 -18.17
CA VAL A 158 10.84 24.27 -17.10
C VAL A 158 11.42 25.36 -16.20
N PHE A 159 12.67 25.20 -15.76
CA PHE A 159 13.32 26.17 -14.91
C PHE A 159 13.38 27.55 -15.58
N VAL A 160 13.85 27.60 -16.83
CA VAL A 160 14.01 28.85 -17.59
C VAL A 160 12.67 29.53 -17.84
N GLU A 161 11.65 28.79 -18.23
CA GLU A 161 10.32 29.37 -18.48
C GLU A 161 9.65 29.90 -17.19
N LEU A 162 9.76 29.17 -16.07
CA LEU A 162 9.26 29.68 -14.78
C LEU A 162 10.05 30.91 -14.31
N TYR A 163 11.37 30.96 -14.57
CA TYR A 163 12.19 32.13 -14.27
C TYR A 163 11.77 33.34 -15.09
N LYS A 164 11.56 33.18 -16.40
CA LYS A 164 11.08 34.25 -17.29
C LYS A 164 9.73 34.82 -16.85
N LYS A 165 8.85 33.99 -16.29
CA LYS A 165 7.55 34.40 -15.71
C LYS A 165 7.71 35.10 -14.35
N GLY A 166 8.92 35.14 -13.79
CA GLY A 166 9.15 35.64 -12.43
C GLY A 166 8.60 34.74 -11.33
N TRP A 167 8.31 33.45 -11.63
CA TRP A 167 7.85 32.46 -10.67
C TRP A 167 9.00 31.65 -10.06
N ILE A 168 10.14 31.62 -10.67
CA ILE A 168 11.39 31.21 -10.02
C ILE A 168 12.18 32.48 -9.69
N TYR A 169 12.66 32.55 -8.46
CA TYR A 169 13.46 33.64 -7.96
C TYR A 169 14.54 33.16 -7.00
N ARG A 170 15.59 33.96 -6.84
CA ARG A 170 16.69 33.75 -5.90
C ARG A 170 16.60 34.76 -4.78
N GLY A 171 16.63 34.31 -3.54
CA GLY A 171 16.49 35.19 -2.39
C GLY A 171 17.08 34.61 -1.11
N GLU A 172 17.27 35.48 -0.13
CA GLU A 172 17.80 35.11 1.17
C GLU A 172 16.65 35.05 2.20
N PHE A 173 16.44 33.84 2.74
CA PHE A 173 15.38 33.54 3.68
C PHE A 173 15.84 32.53 4.73
N ILE A 174 15.11 32.44 5.84
CA ILE A 174 15.26 31.33 6.77
C ILE A 174 14.68 30.06 6.12
N ILE A 175 15.54 29.07 6.02
CA ILE A 175 15.19 27.76 5.46
C ILE A 175 15.53 26.66 6.45
N ASN A 176 14.93 25.50 6.28
CA ASN A 176 15.32 24.30 7.00
C ASN A 176 16.63 23.77 6.44
N TRP A 177 17.62 23.60 7.29
CA TRP A 177 18.95 23.14 6.92
C TRP A 177 19.26 21.80 7.56
N ASP A 178 19.73 20.85 6.77
CA ASP A 178 20.26 19.57 7.22
C ASP A 178 21.78 19.67 7.41
N PRO A 179 22.30 19.73 8.63
CA PRO A 179 23.74 19.90 8.84
C PRO A 179 24.56 18.62 8.58
N ALA A 180 23.94 17.45 8.56
CA ALA A 180 24.63 16.20 8.19
C ALA A 180 24.81 16.10 6.67
N ALA A 181 23.77 16.40 5.90
CA ALA A 181 23.83 16.43 4.44
C ALA A 181 24.39 17.75 3.91
N ARG A 182 24.46 18.80 4.75
CA ARG A 182 24.91 20.17 4.41
C ARG A 182 24.13 20.77 3.25
N THR A 183 22.81 20.68 3.33
CA THR A 183 21.91 21.16 2.29
C THR A 183 20.59 21.67 2.86
N ALA A 184 19.92 22.53 2.08
CA ALA A 184 18.57 22.97 2.34
C ALA A 184 17.56 21.83 2.21
N LEU A 185 16.50 21.90 2.99
CA LEU A 185 15.33 21.03 2.92
C LEU A 185 14.08 21.86 2.66
N SER A 186 13.10 21.30 1.98
CA SER A 186 11.74 21.86 1.97
C SER A 186 11.01 21.50 3.27
N ASP A 187 9.98 22.28 3.62
CA ASP A 187 9.25 22.10 4.88
C ASP A 187 8.68 20.68 5.08
N ILE A 188 8.28 20.06 3.99
CA ILE A 188 7.70 18.70 4.00
C ILE A 188 8.74 17.58 4.21
N GLU A 189 10.03 17.88 4.06
CA GLU A 189 11.13 16.96 4.37
C GLU A 189 11.52 16.99 5.85
N VAL A 190 10.76 17.75 6.67
CA VAL A 190 10.98 17.90 8.11
C VAL A 190 9.91 17.12 8.87
N ILE A 191 10.36 16.13 9.64
CA ILE A 191 9.49 15.31 10.50
C ILE A 191 9.60 15.85 11.92
N HIS A 192 8.48 16.27 12.49
CA HIS A 192 8.44 16.73 13.86
C HIS A 192 8.30 15.56 14.83
N LYS A 193 9.17 15.54 15.84
CA LYS A 193 9.18 14.53 16.91
C LYS A 193 9.17 15.23 18.26
N ASP A 194 8.41 14.68 19.17
CA ASP A 194 8.43 15.11 20.55
C ASP A 194 9.70 14.60 21.23
N VAL A 195 10.50 15.52 21.74
CA VAL A 195 11.76 15.23 22.43
C VAL A 195 11.78 15.88 23.81
N GLU A 196 12.49 15.24 24.75
CA GLU A 196 12.81 15.86 26.03
C GLU A 196 13.80 16.98 25.82
N GLY A 197 13.49 18.15 26.33
CA GLY A 197 14.34 19.34 26.28
C GLY A 197 14.05 20.29 27.43
N ALA A 198 14.46 21.53 27.31
CA ALA A 198 14.22 22.52 28.34
C ALA A 198 14.04 23.93 27.77
N PHE A 199 13.34 24.77 28.50
CA PHE A 199 13.49 26.19 28.40
C PHE A 199 14.58 26.67 29.37
N TYR A 200 15.51 27.45 28.84
CA TYR A 200 16.58 28.07 29.56
C TYR A 200 16.24 29.52 29.75
N HIS A 201 15.95 29.91 31.00
CA HIS A 201 15.62 31.26 31.40
C HIS A 201 16.88 32.02 31.77
N MET A 202 17.12 33.14 31.14
CA MET A 202 18.35 33.91 31.32
C MET A 202 18.07 35.42 31.41
N ASN A 203 18.90 36.13 32.14
CA ASN A 203 18.82 37.58 32.32
C ASN A 203 19.71 38.35 31.36
N TYR A 204 19.12 39.29 30.65
CA TYR A 204 19.83 40.28 29.86
C TYR A 204 19.75 41.61 30.63
N MET A 205 20.86 42.10 31.15
CA MET A 205 20.92 43.32 31.94
C MET A 205 20.79 44.56 31.06
N LEU A 206 20.03 45.58 31.54
CA LEU A 206 20.08 46.88 30.89
C LEU A 206 21.51 47.42 30.91
N GLU A 207 21.87 48.22 29.92
CA GLU A 207 23.23 48.78 29.74
C GLU A 207 23.67 49.62 30.95
N ASP A 208 22.70 50.26 31.66
CA ASP A 208 22.95 51.01 32.89
C ASP A 208 23.02 50.11 34.15
N GLY A 209 22.81 48.80 33.99
CA GLY A 209 22.82 47.84 35.09
C GLY A 209 21.64 47.92 36.08
N SER A 210 20.63 48.73 35.81
CA SER A 210 19.54 49.00 36.72
C SER A 210 18.50 47.87 36.82
N ARG A 211 18.33 47.09 35.75
CA ARG A 211 17.31 46.03 35.65
C ARG A 211 17.72 44.94 34.66
N ALA A 212 17.30 43.71 34.91
CA ALA A 212 17.40 42.61 33.98
C ALA A 212 16.07 42.38 33.26
N LEU A 213 16.14 42.06 31.96
CA LEU A 213 15.05 41.48 31.19
C LEU A 213 15.27 39.97 31.11
N GLN A 214 14.30 39.21 31.56
CA GLN A 214 14.38 37.74 31.48
C GLN A 214 13.84 37.26 30.16
N VAL A 215 14.66 36.51 29.42
CA VAL A 215 14.29 35.80 28.19
C VAL A 215 14.34 34.30 28.41
N ALA A 216 13.62 33.55 27.63
CA ALA A 216 13.66 32.09 27.64
C ALA A 216 13.82 31.53 26.23
N THR A 217 14.61 30.48 26.09
CA THR A 217 14.86 29.82 24.81
C THR A 217 15.08 28.32 25.00
N THR A 218 14.72 27.54 24.02
CA THR A 218 15.08 26.11 23.94
C THR A 218 16.47 25.90 23.32
N ARG A 219 17.05 26.96 22.72
CA ARG A 219 18.29 26.92 21.94
C ARG A 219 19.27 28.00 22.41
N PRO A 220 19.86 27.88 23.61
CA PRO A 220 20.75 28.91 24.16
C PRO A 220 22.01 29.14 23.33
N GLU A 221 22.47 28.15 22.55
CA GLU A 221 23.59 28.27 21.63
C GLU A 221 23.42 29.32 20.54
N THR A 222 22.18 29.69 20.22
CA THR A 222 21.91 30.75 19.21
C THR A 222 22.01 32.16 19.76
N MET A 223 22.21 32.34 21.08
CA MET A 223 22.26 33.66 21.68
C MET A 223 23.35 34.58 21.11
N PHE A 224 24.43 34.04 20.60
CA PHE A 224 25.50 34.80 19.95
C PHE A 224 25.02 35.55 18.71
N GLY A 225 23.91 35.16 18.12
CA GLY A 225 23.26 35.81 16.99
C GLY A 225 22.09 36.73 17.40
N ASP A 226 21.87 36.96 18.68
CA ASP A 226 20.84 37.89 19.13
C ASP A 226 21.18 39.31 18.73
N VAL A 227 20.23 39.99 18.15
CA VAL A 227 20.37 41.36 17.63
C VAL A 227 19.41 42.35 18.28
N ALA A 228 18.43 41.90 19.01
CA ALA A 228 17.47 42.69 19.74
C ALA A 228 16.73 41.83 20.79
N VAL A 229 16.02 42.54 21.65
CA VAL A 229 14.98 41.95 22.49
C VAL A 229 13.68 42.65 22.15
N ALA A 230 12.59 41.91 21.96
CA ALA A 230 11.29 42.45 21.66
C ALA A 230 10.42 42.45 22.91
N VAL A 231 9.64 43.53 23.09
CA VAL A 231 8.59 43.65 24.08
C VAL A 231 7.32 44.15 23.40
N ASN A 232 6.15 43.86 23.97
CA ASN A 232 4.93 44.36 23.40
C ASN A 232 4.80 45.86 23.64
N PRO A 233 4.41 46.69 22.65
CA PRO A 233 4.28 48.15 22.80
C PRO A 233 3.29 48.57 23.84
N GLU A 234 2.28 47.74 24.16
CA GLU A 234 1.25 48.03 25.16
C GLU A 234 1.56 47.40 26.52
N ASP A 235 2.65 46.66 26.69
CA ASP A 235 3.01 46.02 27.95
C ASP A 235 3.54 47.07 28.95
N PRO A 236 2.78 47.41 30.04
CA PRO A 236 3.19 48.42 30.97
C PRO A 236 4.47 48.08 31.73
N ARG A 237 4.88 46.82 31.76
CA ARG A 237 6.10 46.36 32.45
C ARG A 237 7.37 46.85 31.75
N TYR A 238 7.32 47.07 30.44
CA TYR A 238 8.51 47.29 29.61
C TYR A 238 8.42 48.50 28.69
N LYS A 239 7.29 49.17 28.65
CA LYS A 239 7.01 50.31 27.78
C LYS A 239 8.06 51.42 27.88
N ASP A 240 8.56 51.69 29.08
CA ASP A 240 9.58 52.68 29.38
C ASP A 240 11.02 52.27 28.98
N LEU A 241 11.19 51.02 28.60
CA LEU A 241 12.47 50.44 28.22
C LEU A 241 12.68 50.43 26.70
N ILE A 242 11.64 50.63 25.89
CA ILE A 242 11.70 50.61 24.43
C ILE A 242 12.73 51.68 23.96
N GLY A 243 13.64 51.24 23.08
CA GLY A 243 14.72 52.08 22.55
C GLY A 243 15.97 52.12 23.43
N LYS A 244 15.96 51.50 24.61
CA LYS A 244 17.17 51.28 25.41
C LYS A 244 17.88 50.02 24.98
N ASN A 245 19.08 49.78 25.49
CA ASN A 245 19.86 48.60 25.21
C ASN A 245 19.89 47.63 26.41
N VAL A 246 19.95 46.36 26.12
CA VAL A 246 20.40 45.31 27.03
C VAL A 246 21.77 44.81 26.63
N ILE A 247 22.52 44.27 27.58
CA ILE A 247 23.82 43.64 27.32
C ILE A 247 23.65 42.15 27.14
N LEU A 248 24.07 41.64 26.00
CA LEU A 248 24.08 40.22 25.69
C LEU A 248 25.15 39.54 26.57
N PRO A 249 24.78 38.55 27.42
CA PRO A 249 25.75 37.87 28.28
C PRO A 249 26.87 37.20 27.43
N ILE A 250 27.98 36.84 28.10
CA ILE A 250 29.17 36.20 27.55
C ILE A 250 29.93 37.10 26.61
N VAL A 251 29.31 37.68 25.57
CA VAL A 251 29.94 38.49 24.53
C VAL A 251 29.91 40.00 24.88
N ASN A 252 29.23 40.39 25.91
CA ASN A 252 29.11 41.77 26.42
C ASN A 252 28.71 42.82 25.34
N LYS A 253 27.88 42.44 24.39
CA LYS A 253 27.42 43.27 23.27
C LYS A 253 26.10 43.94 23.60
N PRO A 254 25.97 45.29 23.43
CA PRO A 254 24.70 45.96 23.55
C PRO A 254 23.78 45.65 22.36
N ILE A 255 22.52 45.31 22.66
CA ILE A 255 21.45 45.08 21.67
C ILE A 255 20.21 45.88 22.07
N PRO A 256 19.44 46.44 21.11
CA PRO A 256 18.30 47.28 21.39
C PRO A 256 17.06 46.51 21.88
N ILE A 257 16.23 47.20 22.62
CA ILE A 257 14.87 46.78 22.98
C ILE A 257 13.92 47.39 21.95
N VAL A 258 13.25 46.55 21.18
CA VAL A 258 12.27 46.96 20.16
C VAL A 258 10.86 46.66 20.58
N ALA A 259 9.92 47.45 20.07
CA ALA A 259 8.49 47.24 20.29
C ALA A 259 7.90 46.39 19.15
N ASP A 260 7.43 45.22 19.48
CA ASP A 260 6.81 44.34 18.47
C ASP A 260 5.69 43.49 19.11
N GLU A 261 4.57 43.39 18.42
CA GLU A 261 3.42 42.58 18.88
C GLU A 261 3.71 41.05 18.89
N HIS A 262 4.80 40.63 18.31
CA HIS A 262 5.30 39.25 18.40
C HIS A 262 5.57 38.86 19.87
N ALA A 263 5.96 39.81 20.71
CA ALA A 263 6.08 39.60 22.17
C ALA A 263 4.69 39.58 22.80
N ASP A 264 4.20 38.39 23.16
CA ASP A 264 2.92 38.26 23.89
C ASP A 264 3.08 38.58 25.38
N PRO A 265 2.39 39.60 25.92
CA PRO A 265 2.47 39.97 27.34
C PRO A 265 2.01 38.86 28.28
N GLU A 266 1.15 37.96 27.81
CA GLU A 266 0.56 36.89 28.63
C GLU A 266 1.39 35.60 28.56
N PHE A 267 2.37 35.53 27.66
CA PHE A 267 3.22 34.36 27.50
C PHE A 267 4.60 34.54 28.12
N GLY A 268 4.93 33.67 29.09
CA GLY A 268 6.22 33.70 29.78
C GLY A 268 6.49 35.05 30.48
N THR A 269 7.63 35.66 30.17
CA THR A 269 8.00 36.95 30.75
C THR A 269 7.47 38.14 29.94
N GLY A 270 6.88 37.92 28.78
CA GLY A 270 6.53 38.95 27.79
C GLY A 270 7.72 39.59 27.07
N VAL A 271 8.91 38.98 27.21
CA VAL A 271 10.15 39.44 26.59
C VAL A 271 10.70 38.33 25.68
N VAL A 272 10.98 38.65 24.43
CA VAL A 272 11.45 37.70 23.45
C VAL A 272 12.81 38.10 22.90
N LYS A 273 13.79 37.24 22.98
CA LYS A 273 15.07 37.42 22.25
C LYS A 273 14.87 37.28 20.74
N ILE A 274 15.50 38.11 19.97
CA ILE A 274 15.37 38.11 18.51
C ILE A 274 16.67 37.70 17.84
N THR A 275 16.60 36.54 17.17
CA THR A 275 17.73 35.92 16.44
C THR A 275 17.31 35.68 14.97
N PRO A 276 17.30 36.71 14.11
CA PRO A 276 16.73 36.65 12.77
C PRO A 276 17.31 35.59 11.86
N ALA A 277 18.57 35.23 12.07
CA ALA A 277 19.26 34.26 11.24
C ALA A 277 18.99 32.78 11.63
N HIS A 278 18.29 32.51 12.74
CA HIS A 278 18.10 31.20 13.29
C HIS A 278 16.66 30.85 13.70
N ASP A 279 15.71 31.77 13.47
CA ASP A 279 14.29 31.54 13.75
C ASP A 279 13.40 32.24 12.72
N PRO A 280 12.42 31.57 12.11
CA PRO A 280 11.54 32.14 11.09
C PRO A 280 10.71 33.34 11.59
N ASN A 281 10.22 33.28 12.82
CA ASN A 281 9.43 34.38 13.39
C ASN A 281 10.31 35.59 13.72
N ASP A 282 11.50 35.35 14.27
CA ASP A 282 12.49 36.39 14.55
C ASP A 282 12.98 37.04 13.25
N PHE A 283 13.07 36.28 12.16
CA PHE A 283 13.39 36.81 10.84
C PHE A 283 12.39 37.88 10.38
N LEU A 284 11.09 37.63 10.58
CA LEU A 284 10.04 38.58 10.25
C LEU A 284 10.09 39.84 11.14
N VAL A 285 10.39 39.67 12.44
CA VAL A 285 10.65 40.81 13.34
C VAL A 285 11.85 41.58 12.86
N GLY A 286 12.92 40.89 12.50
CA GLY A 286 14.13 41.48 11.94
C GLY A 286 13.87 42.34 10.69
N GLN A 287 13.03 41.85 9.79
CA GLN A 287 12.63 42.64 8.60
C GLN A 287 11.81 43.88 8.96
N ARG A 288 10.85 43.79 9.88
CA ARG A 288 10.02 44.90 10.31
C ARG A 288 10.84 46.04 10.96
N HIS A 289 11.86 45.66 11.72
CA HIS A 289 12.74 46.62 12.44
C HIS A 289 14.09 46.87 11.78
N ASN A 290 14.29 46.34 10.57
CA ASN A 290 15.56 46.46 9.85
C ASN A 290 16.77 46.04 10.71
N LEU A 291 16.65 44.93 11.43
CA LEU A 291 17.70 44.39 12.29
C LEU A 291 18.74 43.62 11.46
N PRO A 292 20.01 43.57 11.91
CA PRO A 292 21.02 42.77 11.26
C PRO A 292 20.70 41.27 11.38
N GLN A 293 21.19 40.52 10.42
CA GLN A 293 21.05 39.07 10.41
C GLN A 293 22.39 38.40 10.70
N VAL A 294 22.53 37.78 11.85
CA VAL A 294 23.81 37.27 12.36
C VAL A 294 23.75 35.75 12.45
N ASN A 295 24.37 35.08 11.47
CA ASN A 295 24.49 33.63 11.45
C ASN A 295 25.65 33.17 12.34
N VAL A 296 25.41 32.24 13.27
CA VAL A 296 26.38 31.74 14.26
C VAL A 296 26.80 30.29 14.04
N MET A 297 26.32 29.65 12.99
CA MET A 297 26.63 28.26 12.68
C MET A 297 27.23 28.06 11.31
N ASN A 298 28.17 27.12 11.22
CA ASN A 298 28.70 26.60 9.97
C ASN A 298 27.72 25.62 9.30
N ASP A 299 28.01 25.23 8.07
CA ASP A 299 27.16 24.32 7.27
C ASP A 299 26.98 22.94 7.89
N ASP A 300 27.95 22.51 8.69
CA ASP A 300 27.93 21.22 9.39
C ASP A 300 27.28 21.25 10.79
N GLY A 301 26.72 22.39 11.17
CA GLY A 301 26.09 22.59 12.47
C GLY A 301 27.06 22.87 13.63
N THR A 302 28.33 23.06 13.33
CA THR A 302 29.29 23.58 14.33
C THR A 302 29.16 25.09 14.48
N MET A 303 29.52 25.62 15.66
CA MET A 303 29.51 27.06 15.90
C MET A 303 30.63 27.73 15.14
N ASN A 304 30.36 28.91 14.56
CA ASN A 304 31.37 29.70 13.89
C ASN A 304 32.15 30.63 14.86
N GLU A 305 33.02 31.48 14.34
CA GLU A 305 33.87 32.38 15.12
C GLU A 305 33.10 33.37 16.01
N LEU A 306 31.85 33.68 15.69
CA LEU A 306 31.01 34.59 16.49
C LEU A 306 30.61 34.01 17.86
N ALA A 307 30.73 32.72 18.01
CA ALA A 307 30.53 32.02 19.32
C ALA A 307 31.76 32.10 20.25
N GLY A 308 32.84 32.82 19.87
CA GLY A 308 34.00 33.04 20.68
C GLY A 308 34.68 31.75 21.14
N GLU A 309 34.77 31.54 22.45
CA GLU A 309 35.39 30.34 23.04
C GLU A 309 34.71 29.00 22.65
N PHE A 310 33.47 29.05 22.14
CA PHE A 310 32.69 27.87 21.71
C PHE A 310 32.80 27.62 20.19
N ALA A 311 33.56 28.44 19.46
CA ALA A 311 33.76 28.25 18.03
C ALA A 311 34.33 26.85 17.69
N GLY A 312 33.76 26.21 16.69
CA GLY A 312 34.13 24.85 16.26
C GLY A 312 33.47 23.72 17.06
N MET A 313 32.75 24.03 18.14
CA MET A 313 31.98 23.01 18.87
C MET A 313 30.74 22.63 18.08
N ASP A 314 30.35 21.35 18.19
CA ASP A 314 29.02 20.94 17.78
C ASP A 314 27.95 21.74 18.53
N ARG A 315 26.88 22.09 17.83
CA ARG A 315 25.76 22.90 18.34
C ARG A 315 25.21 22.41 19.69
N PHE A 316 25.09 21.12 19.90
CA PHE A 316 24.56 20.56 21.16
C PHE A 316 25.61 20.59 22.30
N GLU A 317 26.87 20.40 21.98
CA GLU A 317 27.95 20.60 22.95
C GLU A 317 28.12 22.09 23.29
N ALA A 318 28.00 22.96 22.30
CA ALA A 318 27.97 24.41 22.51
C ALA A 318 26.77 24.83 23.38
N ARG A 319 25.60 24.22 23.23
CA ARG A 319 24.43 24.45 24.10
C ARG A 319 24.77 24.19 25.57
N LYS A 320 25.36 23.01 25.86
CA LYS A 320 25.77 22.66 27.23
C LYS A 320 26.82 23.63 27.79
N ALA A 321 27.80 23.97 26.98
CA ALA A 321 28.87 24.89 27.37
C ALA A 321 28.35 26.32 27.60
N THR A 322 27.41 26.80 26.76
CA THR A 322 26.75 28.10 26.92
C THR A 322 25.96 28.16 28.22
N VAL A 323 25.16 27.12 28.51
CA VAL A 323 24.41 27.04 29.77
C VAL A 323 25.31 27.05 30.98
N ALA A 324 26.42 26.29 30.96
CA ALA A 324 27.40 26.29 32.05
C ALA A 324 28.02 27.69 32.26
N LYS A 325 28.38 28.39 31.16
CA LYS A 325 28.93 29.75 31.24
C LYS A 325 27.94 30.78 31.76
N LEU A 326 26.67 30.67 31.31
CA LEU A 326 25.59 31.55 31.80
C LEU A 326 25.36 31.36 33.35
N LYS A 327 25.50 30.11 33.82
CA LYS A 327 25.43 29.80 35.24
C LYS A 327 26.63 30.38 36.01
N GLU A 328 27.83 30.25 35.49
CA GLU A 328 29.03 30.85 36.08
C GLU A 328 28.90 32.38 36.19
N LEU A 329 28.37 33.03 35.17
CA LEU A 329 28.15 34.46 35.15
C LEU A 329 26.94 34.94 35.97
N GLY A 330 26.17 34.03 36.54
CA GLY A 330 24.92 34.36 37.26
C GLY A 330 23.79 34.88 36.37
N ALA A 331 23.89 34.68 35.07
CA ALA A 331 22.88 35.09 34.09
C ALA A 331 21.80 34.01 33.87
N LEU A 332 22.06 32.76 34.20
CA LEU A 332 21.06 31.68 34.13
C LEU A 332 20.12 31.78 35.32
N VAL A 333 18.83 31.86 35.08
CA VAL A 333 17.78 31.98 36.13
C VAL A 333 17.24 30.61 36.50
N GLU A 334 16.81 29.85 35.49
CA GLU A 334 16.14 28.55 35.65
C GLU A 334 16.30 27.69 34.42
N ILE A 335 16.23 26.37 34.62
CA ILE A 335 16.10 25.36 33.54
C ILE A 335 14.77 24.64 33.74
N GLU A 336 13.81 24.96 32.92
CA GLU A 336 12.46 24.37 32.93
C GLU A 336 12.42 23.19 31.94
N ASN A 337 12.48 21.95 32.47
CA ASN A 337 12.40 20.76 31.64
C ASN A 337 11.00 20.61 31.03
N ARG A 338 10.93 20.31 29.74
CA ARG A 338 9.68 20.07 29.03
C ARG A 338 9.88 19.24 27.79
N VAL A 339 8.81 18.56 27.38
CA VAL A 339 8.73 17.93 26.06
C VAL A 339 8.28 18.98 25.03
N HIS A 340 8.95 19.04 23.90
CA HIS A 340 8.56 19.93 22.82
C HIS A 340 8.85 19.28 21.45
N SER A 341 8.13 19.74 20.45
CA SER A 341 8.22 19.24 19.08
C SER A 341 9.45 19.81 18.38
N VAL A 342 10.30 18.95 17.84
CA VAL A 342 11.54 19.34 17.15
C VAL A 342 11.58 18.72 15.77
N GLY A 343 11.88 19.56 14.76
CA GLY A 343 12.02 19.11 13.37
C GLY A 343 13.28 18.28 13.17
N HIS A 344 13.10 17.14 12.50
CA HIS A 344 14.20 16.24 12.09
C HIS A 344 14.17 16.06 10.58
N SER A 345 15.35 15.97 9.98
CA SER A 345 15.45 15.60 8.56
C SER A 345 14.88 14.22 8.30
N GLU A 346 13.96 14.09 7.37
CA GLU A 346 13.42 12.79 6.95
C GLU A 346 14.53 11.88 6.41
N ARG A 347 15.55 12.46 5.78
CA ARG A 347 16.61 11.74 5.06
C ARG A 347 17.75 11.26 5.96
N THR A 348 18.21 12.14 6.85
CA THR A 348 19.37 11.85 7.70
C THR A 348 18.99 11.55 9.14
N GLY A 349 17.77 11.93 9.54
CA GLY A 349 17.27 11.76 10.91
C GLY A 349 17.83 12.77 11.92
N VAL A 350 18.71 13.70 11.52
CA VAL A 350 19.27 14.71 12.41
C VAL A 350 18.30 15.85 12.66
N VAL A 351 18.49 16.56 13.77
CA VAL A 351 17.73 17.78 14.07
C VAL A 351 18.04 18.84 13.02
N VAL A 352 17.00 19.39 12.42
CA VAL A 352 17.06 20.44 11.40
C VAL A 352 17.40 21.78 12.07
N GLU A 353 18.24 22.57 11.41
CA GLU A 353 18.53 23.94 11.85
C GLU A 353 17.79 24.96 10.98
N PRO A 354 16.88 25.77 11.52
CA PRO A 354 16.45 26.99 10.84
C PRO A 354 17.65 27.92 10.63
N ARG A 355 17.92 28.27 9.37
CA ARG A 355 19.12 28.99 9.00
C ARG A 355 18.88 29.96 7.86
N LEU A 356 19.46 31.14 7.95
CA LEU A 356 19.46 32.10 6.87
C LEU A 356 20.33 31.58 5.73
N SER A 357 19.79 31.54 4.53
CA SER A 357 20.50 31.09 3.34
C SER A 357 19.93 31.69 2.05
N THR A 358 20.81 31.98 1.09
CA THR A 358 20.38 32.33 -0.26
C THR A 358 20.06 31.09 -1.06
N GLN A 359 18.81 30.97 -1.50
CA GLN A 359 18.29 29.77 -2.18
C GLN A 359 17.45 30.19 -3.39
N TRP A 360 17.14 29.21 -4.25
CA TRP A 360 16.21 29.34 -5.34
C TRP A 360 14.83 28.83 -4.90
N PHE A 361 13.79 29.56 -5.30
CA PHE A 361 12.40 29.29 -4.91
C PHE A 361 11.48 29.26 -6.11
N VAL A 362 10.41 28.45 -6.03
CA VAL A 362 9.24 28.55 -6.89
C VAL A 362 8.11 29.23 -6.12
N LYS A 363 7.56 30.32 -6.68
CA LYS A 363 6.31 30.92 -6.20
C LYS A 363 5.15 30.00 -6.48
N MET A 364 4.47 29.57 -5.43
CA MET A 364 3.43 28.54 -5.53
C MET A 364 2.01 29.09 -5.73
N ASP A 365 1.75 30.35 -5.44
CA ASP A 365 0.39 30.91 -5.40
C ASP A 365 -0.41 30.64 -6.68
N GLN A 366 0.10 31.00 -7.85
CA GLN A 366 -0.62 30.81 -9.11
C GLN A 366 -0.70 29.35 -9.54
N LEU A 367 0.37 28.60 -9.34
CA LEU A 367 0.43 27.17 -9.67
C LEU A 367 -0.60 26.38 -8.82
N ALA A 368 -0.69 26.69 -7.53
CA ALA A 368 -1.66 26.08 -6.64
C ALA A 368 -3.11 26.44 -7.01
N LYS A 369 -3.39 27.71 -7.31
CA LYS A 369 -4.72 28.16 -7.78
C LYS A 369 -5.16 27.43 -9.04
N ASN A 370 -4.27 27.26 -10.01
CA ASN A 370 -4.55 26.53 -11.24
C ASN A 370 -4.85 25.04 -10.95
N ALA A 371 -4.10 24.41 -10.04
CA ALA A 371 -4.30 23.04 -9.66
C ALA A 371 -5.66 22.82 -8.94
N ILE A 372 -6.04 23.73 -8.04
CA ILE A 372 -7.34 23.70 -7.35
C ILE A 372 -8.48 23.88 -8.38
N ALA A 373 -8.37 24.88 -9.26
CA ALA A 373 -9.39 25.16 -10.27
C ALA A 373 -9.62 23.99 -11.24
N ASN A 374 -8.56 23.24 -11.56
CA ASN A 374 -8.70 22.06 -12.43
C ASN A 374 -9.63 20.99 -11.84
N GLN A 375 -9.71 20.87 -10.51
CA GLN A 375 -10.55 19.86 -9.84
C GLN A 375 -12.06 20.15 -9.96
N ASP A 376 -12.44 21.34 -10.41
CA ASP A 376 -13.82 21.73 -10.72
C ASP A 376 -14.17 21.62 -12.20
N THR A 377 -13.25 21.11 -13.03
CA THR A 377 -13.46 20.96 -14.49
C THR A 377 -13.79 19.52 -14.89
N ALA A 378 -14.16 19.33 -16.15
CA ALA A 378 -14.36 18.00 -16.73
C ALA A 378 -13.04 17.19 -16.81
N ASP A 379 -11.90 17.89 -16.85
CA ASP A 379 -10.55 17.29 -16.92
C ASP A 379 -9.89 17.16 -15.54
N LYS A 380 -10.70 17.11 -14.48
CA LYS A 380 -10.19 16.88 -13.13
C LYS A 380 -9.47 15.54 -13.01
N VAL A 381 -8.57 15.46 -12.05
CA VAL A 381 -7.94 14.21 -11.63
C VAL A 381 -8.87 13.48 -10.68
N GLU A 382 -9.24 12.24 -11.01
CA GLU A 382 -10.07 11.40 -10.15
C GLU A 382 -9.18 10.63 -9.14
N PHE A 383 -9.43 10.84 -7.85
CA PHE A 383 -8.72 10.15 -6.78
C PHE A 383 -9.49 8.90 -6.32
N TYR A 384 -8.78 7.80 -6.16
CA TYR A 384 -9.30 6.55 -5.61
C TYR A 384 -8.50 6.16 -4.36
N PRO A 385 -9.07 6.18 -3.15
CA PRO A 385 -10.44 6.62 -2.84
C PRO A 385 -10.63 8.14 -2.94
N PRO A 386 -11.89 8.61 -3.16
CA PRO A 386 -12.21 10.03 -3.39
C PRO A 386 -11.77 10.99 -2.26
N ARG A 387 -11.68 10.52 -1.02
CA ARG A 387 -11.27 11.35 0.14
C ARG A 387 -9.89 12.01 -0.04
N PHE A 388 -9.02 11.43 -0.84
CA PHE A 388 -7.70 12.00 -1.10
C PHE A 388 -7.71 13.24 -1.99
N ASN A 389 -8.83 13.51 -2.67
CA ASN A 389 -9.03 14.80 -3.32
C ASN A 389 -9.03 15.95 -2.30
N ASP A 390 -9.71 15.76 -1.17
CA ASP A 390 -9.75 16.76 -0.11
C ASP A 390 -8.37 16.97 0.52
N THR A 391 -7.63 15.87 0.70
CA THR A 391 -6.23 15.92 1.16
C THR A 391 -5.37 16.74 0.19
N PHE A 392 -5.49 16.49 -1.11
CA PHE A 392 -4.79 17.26 -2.14
C PHE A 392 -5.14 18.74 -2.11
N LEU A 393 -6.43 19.09 -2.03
CA LEU A 393 -6.91 20.47 -2.00
C LEU A 393 -6.40 21.21 -0.76
N GLN A 394 -6.43 20.57 0.42
CA GLN A 394 -5.90 21.14 1.66
C GLN A 394 -4.41 21.49 1.55
N TRP A 395 -3.62 20.63 0.92
CA TRP A 395 -2.20 20.89 0.67
C TRP A 395 -2.00 22.08 -0.27
N MET A 396 -2.81 22.17 -1.34
CA MET A 396 -2.71 23.27 -2.30
C MET A 396 -3.15 24.61 -1.73
N GLU A 397 -4.17 24.64 -0.87
CA GLU A 397 -4.64 25.84 -0.19
C GLU A 397 -3.63 26.40 0.81
N ASN A 398 -2.80 25.55 1.40
CA ASN A 398 -1.83 25.92 2.45
C ASN A 398 -0.37 25.85 1.95
N VAL A 399 -0.15 25.77 0.66
CA VAL A 399 1.21 25.64 0.13
C VAL A 399 2.02 26.94 0.28
N HIS A 400 3.28 26.77 0.67
CA HIS A 400 4.27 27.85 0.72
C HIS A 400 5.20 27.76 -0.50
N ASP A 401 5.97 28.84 -0.73
CA ASP A 401 6.97 28.82 -1.79
C ASP A 401 7.97 27.68 -1.60
N TRP A 402 8.26 27.00 -2.68
CA TRP A 402 9.04 25.78 -2.68
C TRP A 402 10.53 26.07 -2.88
N VAL A 403 11.38 25.69 -1.90
CA VAL A 403 12.84 25.74 -2.01
C VAL A 403 13.29 24.64 -2.95
N ILE A 404 13.86 25.01 -4.09
CA ILE A 404 14.25 24.07 -5.14
C ILE A 404 15.75 23.84 -5.28
N SER A 405 16.59 24.63 -4.66
CA SER A 405 18.05 24.46 -4.68
C SER A 405 18.53 23.52 -3.57
N ARG A 406 19.51 22.69 -3.91
CA ARG A 406 20.18 21.77 -2.99
C ARG A 406 21.70 21.91 -3.17
N GLN A 407 22.42 21.94 -2.08
CA GLN A 407 23.89 22.06 -2.03
C GLN A 407 24.54 20.66 -2.15
N LEU A 408 24.18 19.98 -3.23
CA LEU A 408 24.63 18.66 -3.61
C LEU A 408 25.43 18.70 -4.90
N TRP A 409 26.12 17.63 -5.22
CA TRP A 409 26.77 17.46 -6.52
C TRP A 409 25.96 16.57 -7.47
N TRP A 410 25.19 15.64 -6.91
CA TRP A 410 24.35 14.71 -7.65
C TRP A 410 22.95 15.28 -7.89
N GLY A 411 22.63 15.56 -9.13
CA GLY A 411 21.34 16.09 -9.56
C GLY A 411 21.44 16.99 -10.79
N HIS A 412 20.33 17.65 -11.13
CA HIS A 412 20.28 18.63 -12.20
C HIS A 412 20.90 19.95 -11.74
N GLN A 413 22.06 20.30 -12.28
CA GLN A 413 22.71 21.57 -11.94
C GLN A 413 21.85 22.74 -12.42
N ILE A 414 21.69 23.73 -11.56
CA ILE A 414 20.83 24.90 -11.84
C ILE A 414 21.36 25.64 -13.08
N PRO A 415 20.47 25.88 -14.08
CA PRO A 415 20.87 26.51 -15.35
C PRO A 415 20.96 28.04 -15.22
N ALA A 416 21.84 28.50 -14.32
CA ALA A 416 22.16 29.87 -14.07
C ALA A 416 23.70 30.05 -14.06
N TRP A 417 24.19 31.13 -14.62
CA TRP A 417 25.63 31.44 -14.70
C TRP A 417 25.89 32.81 -14.15
N TYR A 418 27.05 32.98 -13.56
CA TYR A 418 27.51 34.23 -12.98
C TYR A 418 28.87 34.62 -13.61
N ASN A 419 29.05 35.91 -13.90
CA ASN A 419 30.34 36.44 -14.32
C ASN A 419 31.05 37.14 -13.16
N GLU A 420 32.30 37.55 -13.40
CA GLU A 420 33.12 38.23 -12.39
C GLU A 420 32.53 39.58 -11.93
N SER A 421 31.67 40.22 -12.75
CA SER A 421 30.97 41.46 -12.36
C SER A 421 29.71 41.23 -11.55
N GLY A 422 29.37 39.96 -11.24
CA GLY A 422 28.18 39.62 -10.49
C GLY A 422 26.89 39.63 -11.31
N GLU A 423 27.00 39.71 -12.63
CA GLU A 423 25.86 39.58 -13.53
C GLU A 423 25.42 38.11 -13.61
N MET A 424 24.10 37.86 -13.55
CA MET A 424 23.49 36.53 -13.63
C MET A 424 22.80 36.36 -14.98
N TYR A 425 23.04 35.20 -15.61
CA TYR A 425 22.37 34.75 -16.81
C TYR A 425 21.63 33.43 -16.52
N VAL A 426 20.37 33.34 -16.93
CA VAL A 426 19.54 32.10 -16.82
C VAL A 426 19.14 31.69 -18.23
N GLY A 427 19.45 30.45 -18.60
CA GLY A 427 19.18 29.94 -19.95
C GLY A 427 19.30 28.43 -20.00
N GLU A 428 18.74 27.78 -21.02
CA GLU A 428 18.84 26.35 -21.23
C GLU A 428 20.27 25.88 -21.53
N GLU A 429 21.07 26.77 -22.15
CA GLU A 429 22.47 26.57 -22.48
C GLU A 429 23.34 27.67 -21.86
N ALA A 430 24.61 27.40 -21.69
CA ALA A 430 25.57 28.37 -21.19
C ALA A 430 25.61 29.61 -22.09
N PRO A 431 25.79 30.82 -21.52
CA PRO A 431 25.93 32.01 -22.33
C PRO A 431 27.22 31.99 -23.17
N ALA A 432 27.21 32.68 -24.29
CA ALA A 432 28.41 32.81 -25.13
C ALA A 432 29.48 33.66 -24.46
N GLY A 433 30.76 33.29 -24.64
CA GLY A 433 31.92 34.00 -24.09
C GLY A 433 32.53 33.35 -22.86
N ASP A 434 33.75 33.76 -22.53
CA ASP A 434 34.50 33.26 -21.38
C ASP A 434 34.12 34.01 -20.09
N GLY A 435 34.40 33.40 -18.94
CA GLY A 435 34.24 34.03 -17.61
C GLY A 435 32.90 33.81 -16.94
N TRP A 436 32.03 32.93 -17.48
CA TRP A 436 30.81 32.52 -16.85
C TRP A 436 30.98 31.21 -16.07
N VAL A 437 30.54 31.21 -14.83
CA VAL A 437 30.56 30.03 -13.96
C VAL A 437 29.13 29.63 -13.64
N GLN A 438 28.80 28.35 -13.86
CA GLN A 438 27.47 27.81 -13.55
C GLN A 438 27.28 27.76 -12.04
N ASP A 439 26.03 27.99 -11.60
CA ASP A 439 25.62 27.81 -10.23
C ASP A 439 26.00 26.41 -9.75
N GLU A 440 26.59 26.27 -8.57
CA GLU A 440 27.09 25.01 -8.04
C GLU A 440 25.98 24.10 -7.51
N ASP A 441 24.85 24.70 -7.17
CA ASP A 441 23.72 23.97 -6.62
C ASP A 441 23.00 23.13 -7.70
N VAL A 442 22.33 22.10 -7.23
CA VAL A 442 21.45 21.27 -8.07
C VAL A 442 20.00 21.47 -7.65
N LEU A 443 19.07 21.08 -8.52
CA LEU A 443 17.65 21.14 -8.24
C LEU A 443 17.22 19.98 -7.33
N ASP A 444 16.21 20.23 -6.51
CA ASP A 444 15.48 19.20 -5.75
C ASP A 444 15.02 18.08 -6.66
N THR A 445 15.19 16.82 -6.24
CA THR A 445 14.78 15.65 -7.03
C THR A 445 13.31 15.70 -7.43
N TRP A 446 12.44 16.27 -6.59
CA TRP A 446 11.04 16.43 -6.88
C TRP A 446 10.72 17.42 -8.01
N PHE A 447 11.68 18.26 -8.38
CA PHE A 447 11.55 19.18 -9.53
C PHE A 447 11.52 18.41 -10.85
N SER A 448 12.43 17.47 -11.03
CA SER A 448 12.46 16.59 -12.20
C SER A 448 11.38 15.52 -12.15
N SER A 449 11.12 14.94 -10.98
CA SER A 449 10.08 13.92 -10.79
C SER A 449 8.68 14.45 -11.10
N ALA A 450 8.43 15.74 -10.89
CA ALA A 450 7.16 16.38 -11.23
C ALA A 450 6.86 16.40 -12.74
N LEU A 451 7.86 16.26 -13.59
CA LEU A 451 7.72 16.26 -15.04
C LEU A 451 7.52 14.84 -15.60
N TRP A 452 7.63 13.82 -14.77
CA TRP A 452 7.68 12.41 -15.15
C TRP A 452 6.57 11.97 -16.10
N PRO A 453 5.29 12.31 -15.93
CA PRO A 453 4.21 11.86 -16.81
C PRO A 453 4.36 12.31 -18.27
N PHE A 454 5.03 13.42 -18.54
CA PHE A 454 5.15 13.97 -19.89
C PHE A 454 6.58 14.05 -20.39
N SER A 455 7.57 14.29 -19.53
CA SER A 455 8.97 14.31 -19.94
C SER A 455 9.46 12.91 -20.41
N THR A 456 8.94 11.85 -19.83
CA THR A 456 9.25 10.46 -20.24
C THR A 456 8.73 10.10 -21.62
N MET A 457 7.75 10.83 -22.12
CA MET A 457 7.08 10.59 -23.41
C MET A 457 7.59 11.49 -24.54
N GLY A 458 8.66 12.26 -24.28
CA GLY A 458 9.35 13.06 -25.29
C GLY A 458 9.16 14.55 -25.17
N TRP A 459 8.27 15.05 -24.28
CA TRP A 459 8.17 16.48 -24.01
C TRP A 459 9.56 17.02 -23.59
N PRO A 460 10.03 18.18 -24.07
CA PRO A 460 9.27 19.29 -24.64
C PRO A 460 8.97 19.22 -26.15
N ASP A 461 9.29 18.12 -26.84
CA ASP A 461 8.80 17.94 -28.21
C ASP A 461 7.31 17.53 -28.16
N GLU A 462 6.44 18.49 -28.39
CA GLU A 462 4.98 18.24 -28.39
C GLU A 462 4.51 17.36 -29.53
N ASN A 463 5.35 17.11 -30.55
CA ASN A 463 5.07 16.22 -31.67
C ASN A 463 5.62 14.82 -31.45
N ALA A 464 6.26 14.55 -30.33
CA ALA A 464 6.74 13.22 -30.00
C ALA A 464 5.58 12.19 -30.01
N ALA A 465 5.79 11.08 -30.69
CA ALA A 465 4.71 10.08 -30.95
C ALA A 465 4.09 9.54 -29.66
N ASP A 466 4.92 9.22 -28.67
CA ASP A 466 4.44 8.71 -27.38
C ASP A 466 3.69 9.77 -26.58
N PHE A 467 4.14 11.04 -26.62
CA PHE A 467 3.45 12.16 -26.00
C PHE A 467 2.07 12.38 -26.61
N GLN A 468 1.97 12.38 -27.93
CA GLN A 468 0.70 12.52 -28.63
C GLN A 468 -0.27 11.36 -28.37
N ARG A 469 0.25 10.14 -28.25
CA ARG A 469 -0.57 8.93 -28.12
C ARG A 469 -1.00 8.64 -26.68
N TYR A 470 -0.08 8.76 -25.72
CA TYR A 470 -0.26 8.21 -24.38
C TYR A 470 -0.40 9.24 -23.26
N PHE A 471 -0.15 10.52 -23.55
CA PHE A 471 -0.32 11.60 -22.57
C PHE A 471 -1.68 12.32 -22.75
N PRO A 472 -2.45 12.67 -21.68
CA PRO A 472 -2.23 12.30 -20.28
C PRO A 472 -2.25 10.79 -20.04
N THR A 473 -1.52 10.33 -19.02
CA THR A 473 -1.54 8.91 -18.64
C THR A 473 -2.93 8.52 -18.12
N SER A 474 -3.27 7.24 -18.23
CA SER A 474 -4.60 6.76 -17.84
C SER A 474 -4.75 6.66 -16.33
N THR A 475 -3.74 6.13 -15.67
CA THR A 475 -3.75 5.92 -14.21
C THR A 475 -2.35 6.12 -13.64
N LEU A 476 -2.29 6.76 -12.48
CA LEU A 476 -1.13 6.77 -11.60
C LEU A 476 -1.44 5.91 -10.38
N VAL A 477 -0.48 5.11 -9.94
CA VAL A 477 -0.59 4.36 -8.68
C VAL A 477 0.53 4.83 -7.76
N THR A 478 0.21 5.17 -6.53
CA THR A 478 1.19 5.65 -5.56
C THR A 478 0.69 5.52 -4.12
N GLY A 479 1.61 5.56 -3.14
CA GLY A 479 1.26 5.63 -1.73
C GLY A 479 0.68 6.98 -1.31
N TYR A 480 -0.12 7.01 -0.24
CA TYR A 480 -0.69 8.25 0.29
C TYR A 480 0.36 9.22 0.86
N ASP A 481 1.51 8.71 1.22
CA ASP A 481 2.60 9.46 1.87
C ASP A 481 3.32 10.43 0.92
N ILE A 482 3.17 10.28 -0.39
CA ILE A 482 3.79 11.17 -1.38
C ILE A 482 2.79 11.95 -2.25
N ILE A 483 1.56 12.11 -1.79
CA ILE A 483 0.55 12.91 -2.50
C ILE A 483 1.05 14.35 -2.68
N PHE A 484 1.54 14.98 -1.64
CA PHE A 484 2.07 16.34 -1.74
C PHE A 484 3.42 16.39 -2.43
N PHE A 485 4.35 15.49 -2.10
CA PHE A 485 5.70 15.48 -2.68
C PHE A 485 5.69 15.29 -4.19
N TRP A 486 4.82 14.42 -4.69
CA TRP A 486 4.86 14.00 -6.08
C TRP A 486 3.56 14.27 -6.85
N VAL A 487 2.43 13.77 -6.38
CA VAL A 487 1.16 13.89 -7.11
C VAL A 487 0.78 15.33 -7.38
N SER A 488 0.76 16.18 -6.35
CA SER A 488 0.42 17.60 -6.50
C SER A 488 1.41 18.35 -7.38
N ARG A 489 2.70 18.05 -7.28
CA ARG A 489 3.73 18.66 -8.13
C ARG A 489 3.60 18.25 -9.59
N MET A 490 3.27 16.99 -9.87
CA MET A 490 2.94 16.57 -11.23
C MET A 490 1.72 17.31 -11.77
N ILE A 491 0.68 17.49 -10.97
CA ILE A 491 -0.55 18.17 -11.38
C ILE A 491 -0.25 19.62 -11.77
N PHE A 492 0.33 20.43 -10.89
CA PHE A 492 0.52 21.84 -11.22
C PHE A 492 1.56 22.06 -12.33
N GLN A 493 2.61 21.24 -12.39
CA GLN A 493 3.60 21.36 -13.48
C GLN A 493 3.01 20.95 -14.83
N SER A 494 2.23 19.90 -14.87
CA SER A 494 1.57 19.45 -16.10
C SER A 494 0.58 20.48 -16.63
N LEU A 495 -0.25 21.05 -15.77
CA LEU A 495 -1.19 22.09 -16.13
C LEU A 495 -0.48 23.32 -16.69
N GLU A 496 0.63 23.71 -16.08
CA GLU A 496 1.40 24.86 -16.52
C GLU A 496 2.07 24.66 -17.88
N PHE A 497 2.69 23.49 -18.10
CA PHE A 497 3.52 23.27 -19.28
C PHE A 497 2.83 22.57 -20.43
N THR A 498 1.74 21.85 -20.19
CA THR A 498 0.99 21.16 -21.24
C THR A 498 -0.45 21.63 -21.37
N GLY A 499 -0.95 22.41 -20.42
CA GLY A 499 -2.35 22.84 -20.37
C GLY A 499 -3.32 21.70 -20.03
N ARG A 500 -2.82 20.53 -19.63
CA ARG A 500 -3.61 19.31 -19.37
C ARG A 500 -3.21 18.68 -18.03
N GLN A 501 -4.16 17.99 -17.40
CA GLN A 501 -3.87 17.15 -16.25
C GLN A 501 -2.85 16.04 -16.61
N PRO A 502 -1.98 15.59 -15.69
CA PRO A 502 -0.93 14.62 -16.01
C PRO A 502 -1.46 13.20 -16.16
N PHE A 503 -2.54 12.87 -15.48
CA PHE A 503 -3.20 11.57 -15.46
C PHE A 503 -4.68 11.73 -15.17
N LYS A 504 -5.50 10.77 -15.65
CA LYS A 504 -6.95 10.80 -15.42
C LYS A 504 -7.32 10.32 -14.03
N ASN A 505 -6.71 9.22 -13.60
CA ASN A 505 -6.99 8.56 -12.33
C ASN A 505 -5.74 8.48 -11.48
N VAL A 506 -5.90 8.60 -10.17
CA VAL A 506 -4.86 8.31 -9.17
C VAL A 506 -5.39 7.26 -8.21
N LEU A 507 -4.81 6.09 -8.24
CA LEU A 507 -5.05 5.03 -7.26
C LEU A 507 -4.05 5.20 -6.11
N ILE A 508 -4.57 5.47 -4.93
CA ILE A 508 -3.78 5.63 -3.72
C ILE A 508 -3.83 4.33 -2.92
N HIS A 509 -2.67 3.80 -2.57
CA HIS A 509 -2.53 2.67 -1.66
C HIS A 509 -1.95 3.11 -0.31
N GLY A 510 -2.12 2.26 0.71
CA GLY A 510 -1.55 2.46 2.03
C GLY A 510 -0.11 1.96 2.13
N LEU A 511 0.33 1.75 3.38
CA LEU A 511 1.66 1.23 3.69
C LEU A 511 1.58 -0.23 4.13
N ILE A 512 2.65 -0.99 3.92
CA ILE A 512 2.77 -2.34 4.47
C ILE A 512 3.41 -2.26 5.85
N ARG A 513 2.75 -2.89 6.81
CA ARG A 513 3.17 -2.96 8.21
C ARG A 513 3.56 -4.39 8.59
N ASP A 514 4.32 -4.53 9.66
CA ASP A 514 4.63 -5.84 10.23
C ASP A 514 3.39 -6.50 10.88
N GLU A 515 3.54 -7.72 11.39
CA GLU A 515 2.45 -8.48 12.01
C GLU A 515 1.83 -7.76 13.21
N GLU A 516 2.61 -6.96 13.93
CA GLU A 516 2.17 -6.14 15.06
C GLU A 516 1.55 -4.79 14.64
N GLY A 517 1.54 -4.49 13.35
CA GLY A 517 0.97 -3.26 12.80
C GLY A 517 1.92 -2.06 12.86
N ARG A 518 3.21 -2.27 13.10
CA ARG A 518 4.24 -1.22 13.11
C ARG A 518 4.76 -0.96 11.70
N LYS A 519 5.12 0.30 11.42
CA LYS A 519 5.81 0.66 10.18
C LYS A 519 7.14 -0.09 10.10
N MET A 520 7.41 -0.72 8.95
CA MET A 520 8.68 -1.36 8.70
C MET A 520 9.78 -0.31 8.56
N SER A 521 10.89 -0.48 9.29
CA SER A 521 12.03 0.41 9.22
C SER A 521 13.34 -0.34 9.47
N LYS A 522 14.44 0.21 8.95
CA LYS A 522 15.78 -0.35 9.20
C LYS A 522 16.16 -0.32 10.67
N SER A 523 15.73 0.71 11.39
CA SER A 523 16.02 0.88 12.82
C SER A 523 15.32 -0.15 13.70
N LEU A 524 14.13 -0.63 13.31
CA LEU A 524 13.41 -1.68 14.01
C LEU A 524 13.83 -3.09 13.59
N GLY A 525 14.54 -3.23 12.46
CA GLY A 525 14.94 -4.53 11.93
C GLY A 525 13.76 -5.44 11.54
N ASN A 526 12.57 -4.87 11.35
CA ASN A 526 11.32 -5.57 11.02
C ASN A 526 11.00 -5.57 9.51
N GLY A 527 11.93 -5.12 8.67
CA GLY A 527 11.78 -5.12 7.21
C GLY A 527 11.81 -6.54 6.65
N ILE A 528 10.93 -6.81 5.69
CA ILE A 528 10.85 -8.08 4.96
C ILE A 528 11.28 -7.82 3.52
N ASP A 529 12.28 -8.61 3.06
CA ASP A 529 12.71 -8.56 1.66
C ASP A 529 11.69 -9.30 0.78
N PRO A 530 11.10 -8.66 -0.22
CA PRO A 530 10.17 -9.34 -1.13
C PRO A 530 10.83 -10.49 -1.90
N MET A 531 12.13 -10.45 -2.10
CA MET A 531 12.85 -11.53 -2.79
C MET A 531 12.91 -12.80 -1.96
N ASP A 532 13.07 -12.70 -0.64
CA ASP A 532 13.01 -13.85 0.27
C ASP A 532 11.62 -14.48 0.29
N VAL A 533 10.57 -13.66 0.21
CA VAL A 533 9.18 -14.13 0.12
C VAL A 533 8.95 -14.86 -1.20
N ILE A 534 9.44 -14.32 -2.32
CA ILE A 534 9.33 -14.95 -3.65
C ILE A 534 10.10 -16.28 -3.69
N GLU A 535 11.28 -16.34 -3.10
CA GLU A 535 12.08 -17.57 -3.04
C GLU A 535 11.32 -18.69 -2.32
N LYS A 536 10.62 -18.36 -1.24
CA LYS A 536 9.87 -19.33 -0.44
C LYS A 536 8.51 -19.70 -1.02
N TYR A 537 7.75 -18.73 -1.52
CA TYR A 537 6.34 -18.90 -1.90
C TYR A 537 6.06 -18.74 -3.40
N GLY A 538 6.98 -18.13 -4.14
CA GLY A 538 6.78 -17.72 -5.51
C GLY A 538 6.19 -16.31 -5.65
N ALA A 539 6.37 -15.71 -6.83
CA ALA A 539 5.88 -14.37 -7.14
C ALA A 539 4.35 -14.30 -7.15
N ASP A 540 3.68 -15.30 -7.69
CA ASP A 540 2.21 -15.31 -7.78
C ASP A 540 1.54 -15.29 -6.40
N ALA A 541 2.10 -16.00 -5.42
CA ALA A 541 1.59 -16.00 -4.05
C ALA A 541 1.74 -14.63 -3.38
N LEU A 542 2.89 -13.97 -3.58
CA LEU A 542 3.10 -12.61 -3.09
C LEU A 542 2.15 -11.61 -3.76
N ARG A 543 2.00 -11.68 -5.07
CA ARG A 543 1.11 -10.82 -5.84
C ARG A 543 -0.35 -11.00 -5.43
N TRP A 544 -0.80 -12.23 -5.19
CA TRP A 544 -2.12 -12.52 -4.67
C TRP A 544 -2.34 -11.91 -3.29
N PHE A 545 -1.39 -12.09 -2.38
CA PHE A 545 -1.43 -11.48 -1.06
C PHE A 545 -1.53 -9.94 -1.14
N LEU A 546 -0.67 -9.31 -1.96
CA LEU A 546 -0.62 -7.86 -2.10
C LEU A 546 -1.87 -7.27 -2.75
N SER A 547 -2.50 -7.97 -3.69
CA SER A 547 -3.72 -7.51 -4.35
C SER A 547 -4.98 -7.71 -3.52
N ASN A 548 -5.00 -8.73 -2.66
CA ASN A 548 -6.18 -9.16 -1.92
C ASN A 548 -6.22 -8.67 -0.46
N GLY A 549 -5.19 -7.94 -0.03
CA GLY A 549 -4.94 -7.64 1.38
C GLY A 549 -5.72 -6.47 1.97
N SER A 550 -6.17 -5.49 1.17
CA SER A 550 -6.84 -4.30 1.68
C SER A 550 -7.69 -3.57 0.63
N ALA A 551 -8.55 -2.68 1.12
CA ALA A 551 -9.24 -1.69 0.28
C ALA A 551 -8.27 -0.55 -0.12
N PRO A 552 -8.56 0.18 -1.23
CA PRO A 552 -7.76 1.33 -1.63
C PRO A 552 -7.54 2.34 -0.49
N GLY A 553 -6.31 2.83 -0.37
CA GLY A 553 -5.91 3.82 0.65
C GLY A 553 -5.72 3.29 2.07
N GLN A 554 -5.83 1.99 2.29
CA GLN A 554 -5.64 1.37 3.60
C GLN A 554 -4.32 0.63 3.71
N ASP A 555 -3.75 0.60 4.93
CA ASP A 555 -2.54 -0.14 5.23
C ASP A 555 -2.80 -1.66 5.23
N VAL A 556 -1.78 -2.43 4.89
CA VAL A 556 -1.79 -3.90 4.92
C VAL A 556 -0.81 -4.40 5.97
N ARG A 557 -1.22 -5.37 6.76
CA ARG A 557 -0.31 -6.13 7.63
C ARG A 557 0.21 -7.36 6.91
N PHE A 558 1.52 -7.46 6.81
CA PHE A 558 2.16 -8.66 6.30
C PHE A 558 1.99 -9.81 7.30
N SER A 559 1.71 -11.00 6.79
CA SER A 559 1.56 -12.21 7.61
C SER A 559 2.00 -13.44 6.81
N TYR A 560 2.86 -14.25 7.38
CA TYR A 560 3.28 -15.52 6.79
C TYR A 560 2.13 -16.52 6.73
N GLU A 561 1.18 -16.49 7.66
CA GLU A 561 -0.04 -17.31 7.60
C GLU A 561 -0.88 -17.00 6.34
N LYS A 562 -1.02 -15.71 5.99
CA LYS A 562 -1.69 -15.29 4.76
C LYS A 562 -0.90 -15.69 3.51
N MET A 563 0.43 -15.71 3.60
CA MET A 563 1.27 -16.21 2.51
C MET A 563 1.08 -17.71 2.32
N ASP A 564 1.01 -18.50 3.39
CA ASP A 564 0.68 -19.93 3.34
C ASP A 564 -0.70 -20.16 2.70
N ALA A 565 -1.70 -19.37 3.07
CA ALA A 565 -3.03 -19.42 2.46
C ALA A 565 -3.01 -19.10 0.96
N SER A 566 -2.22 -18.10 0.56
CA SER A 566 -2.03 -17.72 -0.85
C SER A 566 -1.40 -18.86 -1.65
N TRP A 567 -0.35 -19.48 -1.12
CA TRP A 567 0.30 -20.64 -1.75
C TRP A 567 -0.65 -21.82 -1.87
N ASN A 568 -1.43 -22.12 -0.82
CA ASN A 568 -2.42 -23.19 -0.81
C ASN A 568 -3.49 -22.96 -1.88
N PHE A 569 -3.90 -21.73 -2.11
CA PHE A 569 -4.85 -21.40 -3.18
C PHE A 569 -4.27 -21.71 -4.56
N ILE A 570 -3.04 -21.31 -4.82
CA ILE A 570 -2.36 -21.61 -6.09
C ILE A 570 -2.18 -23.13 -6.26
N ASN A 571 -1.80 -23.83 -5.22
CA ASN A 571 -1.67 -25.29 -5.25
C ASN A 571 -3.01 -25.99 -5.56
N LYS A 572 -4.12 -25.43 -5.06
CA LYS A 572 -5.48 -25.92 -5.40
C LYS A 572 -5.76 -25.73 -6.89
N ILE A 573 -5.47 -24.54 -7.43
CA ILE A 573 -5.63 -24.25 -8.86
C ILE A 573 -4.77 -25.22 -9.70
N TRP A 574 -3.52 -25.44 -9.30
CA TRP A 574 -2.62 -26.38 -9.96
C TRP A 574 -3.18 -27.80 -10.01
N ASN A 575 -3.65 -28.32 -8.88
CA ASN A 575 -4.19 -29.68 -8.77
C ASN A 575 -5.46 -29.86 -9.59
N ILE A 576 -6.35 -28.86 -9.59
CA ILE A 576 -7.57 -28.88 -10.41
C ILE A 576 -7.22 -28.86 -11.89
N SER A 577 -6.31 -27.97 -12.28
CA SER A 577 -5.85 -27.88 -13.66
C SER A 577 -5.24 -29.19 -14.14
N ARG A 578 -4.40 -29.79 -13.32
CA ARG A 578 -3.80 -31.09 -13.59
C ARG A 578 -4.87 -32.18 -13.77
N TYR A 579 -5.85 -32.24 -12.87
CA TYR A 579 -6.96 -33.16 -12.97
C TYR A 579 -7.75 -33.00 -14.28
N ILE A 580 -8.11 -31.78 -14.65
CA ILE A 580 -8.86 -31.48 -15.88
C ILE A 580 -8.05 -31.87 -17.11
N LEU A 581 -6.76 -31.50 -17.18
CA LEU A 581 -5.90 -31.79 -18.30
C LEU A 581 -5.62 -33.29 -18.47
N MET A 582 -5.49 -34.04 -17.39
CA MET A 582 -5.34 -35.49 -17.44
C MET A 582 -6.59 -36.21 -17.97
N ASN A 583 -7.77 -35.63 -17.72
CA ASN A 583 -9.05 -36.17 -18.19
C ASN A 583 -9.52 -35.57 -19.51
N ASN A 584 -8.68 -34.80 -20.17
CA ASN A 584 -9.07 -34.05 -21.37
C ASN A 584 -9.16 -34.93 -22.65
N GLU A 585 -8.46 -36.08 -22.71
CA GLU A 585 -8.45 -37.01 -23.87
C GLU A 585 -8.16 -36.36 -25.24
N GLY A 586 -7.30 -35.32 -25.26
CA GLY A 586 -6.91 -34.64 -26.48
C GLY A 586 -7.89 -33.62 -27.05
N LEU A 587 -8.90 -33.27 -26.30
CA LEU A 587 -9.83 -32.18 -26.65
C LEU A 587 -9.06 -30.84 -26.73
N ASN A 588 -9.21 -30.09 -27.79
CA ASN A 588 -8.63 -28.77 -27.93
C ASN A 588 -9.65 -27.68 -27.53
N LEU A 589 -9.16 -26.46 -27.30
CA LEU A 589 -9.97 -25.36 -26.79
C LEU A 589 -11.05 -24.92 -27.80
N ASP A 590 -10.81 -24.97 -29.10
CA ASP A 590 -11.78 -24.56 -30.12
C ASP A 590 -12.94 -25.55 -30.20
N ALA A 591 -12.67 -26.84 -30.17
CA ALA A 591 -13.70 -27.85 -30.04
C ALA A 591 -14.48 -27.73 -28.71
N ALA A 592 -13.80 -27.40 -27.63
CA ALA A 592 -14.47 -27.14 -26.36
C ALA A 592 -15.43 -25.96 -26.43
N ARG A 593 -15.04 -24.87 -27.10
CA ARG A 593 -15.92 -23.69 -27.32
C ARG A 593 -17.16 -24.02 -28.13
N GLU A 594 -17.03 -24.81 -29.19
CA GLU A 594 -18.18 -25.27 -29.99
C GLU A 594 -19.13 -26.12 -29.17
N ASN A 595 -18.63 -27.05 -28.37
CA ASN A 595 -19.43 -27.88 -27.48
C ASN A 595 -20.10 -27.09 -26.37
N VAL A 596 -19.42 -26.13 -25.77
CA VAL A 596 -19.99 -25.21 -24.77
C VAL A 596 -21.15 -24.38 -25.32
N ALA A 597 -21.07 -23.94 -26.58
CA ALA A 597 -22.19 -23.29 -27.25
C ALA A 597 -23.43 -24.17 -27.36
N LYS A 598 -23.28 -25.46 -27.65
CA LYS A 598 -24.37 -26.44 -27.68
C LYS A 598 -24.96 -26.66 -26.28
N VAL A 599 -24.12 -26.74 -25.25
CA VAL A 599 -24.55 -26.86 -23.86
C VAL A 599 -25.36 -25.65 -23.43
N ALA A 600 -24.90 -24.44 -23.76
CA ALA A 600 -25.62 -23.20 -23.46
C ALA A 600 -26.97 -23.11 -24.17
N ALA A 601 -27.06 -23.59 -25.41
CA ALA A 601 -28.30 -23.65 -26.18
C ALA A 601 -29.29 -24.73 -25.69
N GLY A 602 -28.89 -25.58 -24.75
CA GLY A 602 -29.70 -26.68 -24.25
C GLY A 602 -29.77 -27.91 -25.20
N GLU A 603 -28.94 -27.93 -26.24
CA GLU A 603 -28.88 -29.01 -27.20
C GLU A 603 -28.10 -30.23 -26.71
N ALA A 604 -27.23 -30.03 -25.72
CA ALA A 604 -26.39 -31.06 -25.15
C ALA A 604 -26.03 -30.75 -23.69
N GLY A 605 -25.28 -31.63 -23.04
CA GLY A 605 -24.81 -31.46 -21.67
C GLY A 605 -25.94 -31.61 -20.64
N ASN A 606 -25.63 -31.26 -19.39
CA ASN A 606 -26.56 -31.40 -18.26
C ASN A 606 -26.73 -30.07 -17.50
N VAL A 607 -27.61 -30.13 -16.49
CA VAL A 607 -27.97 -28.94 -15.72
C VAL A 607 -26.79 -28.36 -14.94
N THR A 608 -25.84 -29.19 -14.48
CA THR A 608 -24.67 -28.74 -13.72
C THR A 608 -23.66 -28.01 -14.64
N ASP A 609 -23.55 -28.45 -15.90
CA ASP A 609 -22.76 -27.77 -16.91
C ASP A 609 -23.31 -26.37 -17.21
N ARG A 610 -24.64 -26.24 -17.33
CA ARG A 610 -25.30 -24.94 -17.53
C ARG A 610 -25.20 -24.04 -16.30
N TRP A 611 -25.29 -24.61 -15.12
CA TRP A 611 -25.13 -23.93 -13.84
C TRP A 611 -23.75 -23.26 -13.71
N ILE A 612 -22.67 -24.00 -13.96
CA ILE A 612 -21.32 -23.42 -13.83
C ILE A 612 -21.05 -22.34 -14.88
N LEU A 613 -21.58 -22.48 -16.11
CA LEU A 613 -21.50 -21.45 -17.13
C LEU A 613 -22.23 -20.17 -16.71
N HIS A 614 -23.42 -20.29 -16.10
CA HIS A 614 -24.13 -19.15 -15.55
C HIS A 614 -23.33 -18.45 -14.46
N ASN A 615 -22.80 -19.20 -13.48
CA ASN A 615 -21.99 -18.64 -12.39
C ASN A 615 -20.66 -18.04 -12.89
N LEU A 616 -20.05 -18.63 -13.92
CA LEU A 616 -18.88 -18.06 -14.58
C LEU A 616 -19.20 -16.68 -15.17
N ASN A 617 -20.36 -16.57 -15.83
CA ASN A 617 -20.80 -15.32 -16.44
C ASN A 617 -20.98 -14.19 -15.42
N GLU A 618 -21.64 -14.50 -14.29
CA GLU A 618 -21.76 -13.55 -13.17
C GLU A 618 -20.39 -13.18 -12.59
N THR A 619 -19.49 -14.16 -12.47
CA THR A 619 -18.14 -13.94 -11.95
C THR A 619 -17.35 -13.00 -12.87
N ILE A 620 -17.39 -13.22 -14.18
CA ILE A 620 -16.73 -12.33 -15.15
C ILE A 620 -17.25 -10.90 -15.01
N ALA A 621 -18.56 -10.72 -14.92
CA ALA A 621 -19.16 -9.39 -14.79
C ALA A 621 -18.70 -8.68 -13.51
N LYS A 622 -18.78 -9.35 -12.37
CA LYS A 622 -18.44 -8.79 -11.06
C LYS A 622 -16.93 -8.52 -10.90
N VAL A 623 -16.09 -9.42 -11.38
CA VAL A 623 -14.61 -9.24 -11.34
C VAL A 623 -14.19 -8.06 -12.21
N THR A 624 -14.74 -7.97 -13.43
CA THR A 624 -14.43 -6.87 -14.35
C THR A 624 -14.87 -5.52 -13.77
N GLU A 625 -16.08 -5.45 -13.22
CA GLU A 625 -16.61 -4.24 -12.58
C GLU A 625 -15.72 -3.78 -11.42
N ASN A 626 -15.28 -4.72 -10.56
CA ASN A 626 -14.44 -4.37 -9.41
C ASN A 626 -13.01 -4.00 -9.83
N PHE A 627 -12.46 -4.61 -10.85
CA PHE A 627 -11.18 -4.18 -11.42
C PHE A 627 -11.25 -2.76 -11.99
N ASP A 628 -12.33 -2.41 -12.69
CA ASP A 628 -12.53 -1.07 -13.22
C ASP A 628 -12.71 0.00 -12.12
N LYS A 629 -13.11 -0.41 -10.93
CA LYS A 629 -13.19 0.43 -9.72
C LYS A 629 -11.93 0.39 -8.86
N PHE A 630 -10.91 -0.34 -9.28
CA PHE A 630 -9.68 -0.60 -8.50
C PHE A 630 -9.91 -1.34 -7.16
N GLU A 631 -11.03 -2.02 -7.03
CA GLU A 631 -11.40 -2.83 -5.86
C GLU A 631 -10.84 -4.26 -5.97
N PHE A 632 -9.52 -4.39 -6.05
CA PHE A 632 -8.84 -5.66 -6.30
C PHE A 632 -9.09 -6.70 -5.21
N GLY A 633 -9.20 -6.29 -3.95
CA GLY A 633 -9.51 -7.19 -2.85
C GLY A 633 -10.90 -7.81 -2.98
N VAL A 634 -11.90 -7.04 -3.42
CA VAL A 634 -13.26 -7.53 -3.69
C VAL A 634 -13.26 -8.50 -4.88
N ALA A 635 -12.58 -8.12 -5.97
CA ALA A 635 -12.43 -8.98 -7.13
C ALA A 635 -11.73 -10.31 -6.79
N GLY A 636 -10.67 -10.26 -5.98
CA GLY A 636 -9.96 -11.44 -5.50
C GLY A 636 -10.84 -12.36 -4.66
N HIS A 637 -11.65 -11.80 -3.79
CA HIS A 637 -12.61 -12.59 -3.00
C HIS A 637 -13.66 -13.29 -3.87
N ILE A 638 -14.19 -12.61 -4.88
CA ILE A 638 -15.14 -13.19 -5.85
C ILE A 638 -14.48 -14.32 -6.63
N LEU A 639 -13.27 -14.13 -7.12
CA LEU A 639 -12.48 -15.15 -7.83
C LEU A 639 -12.20 -16.36 -6.91
N TYR A 640 -11.77 -16.12 -5.69
CA TYR A 640 -11.51 -17.19 -4.72
C TYR A 640 -12.74 -18.05 -4.48
N ASN A 641 -13.89 -17.42 -4.20
CA ASN A 641 -15.14 -18.14 -3.95
C ASN A 641 -15.59 -18.95 -5.17
N PHE A 642 -15.54 -18.35 -6.36
CA PHE A 642 -15.91 -19.06 -7.58
C PHE A 642 -14.98 -20.25 -7.84
N ILE A 643 -13.67 -20.07 -7.75
CA ILE A 643 -12.68 -21.10 -8.06
C ILE A 643 -12.67 -22.20 -7.01
N TRP A 644 -12.61 -21.83 -5.74
CA TRP A 644 -12.48 -22.79 -4.65
C TRP A 644 -13.80 -23.51 -4.34
N GLU A 645 -14.87 -22.73 -4.13
CA GLU A 645 -16.16 -23.30 -3.68
C GLU A 645 -17.00 -23.79 -4.85
N GLU A 646 -17.27 -22.95 -5.83
CA GLU A 646 -18.20 -23.28 -6.91
C GLU A 646 -17.58 -24.26 -7.91
N PHE A 647 -16.40 -23.96 -8.40
CA PHE A 647 -15.74 -24.77 -9.42
C PHE A 647 -15.09 -26.02 -8.83
N ALA A 648 -14.16 -25.87 -7.88
CA ALA A 648 -13.39 -26.97 -7.33
C ALA A 648 -14.20 -27.90 -6.42
N ASN A 649 -14.87 -27.35 -5.41
CA ASN A 649 -15.55 -28.15 -4.40
C ASN A 649 -16.90 -28.71 -4.91
N TRP A 650 -17.57 -27.99 -5.81
CA TRP A 650 -18.85 -28.43 -6.32
C TRP A 650 -18.79 -28.95 -7.75
N TYR A 651 -18.49 -28.10 -8.73
CA TYR A 651 -18.60 -28.52 -10.14
C TYR A 651 -17.71 -29.68 -10.50
N VAL A 652 -16.44 -29.64 -10.14
CA VAL A 652 -15.49 -30.75 -10.42
C VAL A 652 -15.98 -32.06 -9.78
N GLU A 653 -16.53 -32.02 -8.57
CA GLU A 653 -17.09 -33.20 -7.90
C GLU A 653 -18.38 -33.68 -8.58
N LEU A 654 -19.26 -32.76 -8.97
CA LEU A 654 -20.50 -33.09 -9.70
C LEU A 654 -20.19 -33.76 -11.05
N THR A 655 -19.13 -33.32 -11.75
CA THR A 655 -18.72 -33.88 -13.05
C THR A 655 -18.34 -35.37 -12.98
N LYS A 656 -17.90 -35.84 -11.81
CA LYS A 656 -17.53 -37.26 -11.63
C LYS A 656 -18.70 -38.20 -11.88
N GLU A 657 -19.93 -37.78 -11.65
CA GLU A 657 -21.13 -38.55 -11.98
C GLU A 657 -21.19 -38.86 -13.47
N VAL A 658 -20.91 -37.89 -14.32
CA VAL A 658 -20.88 -38.04 -15.77
C VAL A 658 -19.61 -38.74 -16.25
N LEU A 659 -18.46 -38.30 -15.76
CA LEU A 659 -17.16 -38.81 -16.24
C LEU A 659 -16.91 -40.29 -15.94
N TYR A 660 -17.59 -40.85 -14.92
CA TYR A 660 -17.54 -42.29 -14.60
C TYR A 660 -18.72 -43.08 -15.17
N SER A 661 -19.59 -42.44 -15.91
CA SER A 661 -20.69 -43.11 -16.64
C SER A 661 -20.23 -43.69 -17.96
N ASP A 662 -21.09 -44.45 -18.64
CA ASP A 662 -20.85 -44.99 -19.99
C ASP A 662 -21.33 -44.06 -21.11
N ASN A 663 -21.83 -42.89 -20.81
CA ASN A 663 -22.33 -41.93 -21.80
C ASN A 663 -21.21 -41.05 -22.37
N GLU A 664 -20.56 -41.58 -23.44
CA GLU A 664 -19.43 -40.87 -24.07
C GLU A 664 -19.81 -39.51 -24.66
N ALA A 665 -21.00 -39.33 -25.18
CA ALA A 665 -21.47 -38.06 -25.73
C ALA A 665 -21.57 -36.96 -24.62
N GLU A 666 -22.08 -37.31 -23.45
CA GLU A 666 -22.20 -36.41 -22.31
C GLU A 666 -20.83 -36.11 -21.70
N LYS A 667 -19.95 -37.14 -21.61
CA LYS A 667 -18.57 -36.94 -21.13
C LYS A 667 -17.82 -35.89 -21.93
N VAL A 668 -17.93 -35.91 -23.27
CA VAL A 668 -17.27 -34.91 -24.13
C VAL A 668 -17.79 -33.50 -23.85
N MET A 669 -19.09 -33.35 -23.62
CA MET A 669 -19.67 -32.04 -23.28
C MET A 669 -19.16 -31.53 -21.92
N THR A 670 -19.20 -32.38 -20.91
CA THR A 670 -18.70 -32.04 -19.56
C THR A 670 -17.19 -31.74 -19.55
N ARG A 671 -16.36 -32.49 -20.27
CA ARG A 671 -14.94 -32.21 -20.44
C ARG A 671 -14.72 -30.86 -21.13
N SER A 672 -15.57 -30.52 -22.12
CA SER A 672 -15.52 -29.24 -22.81
C SER A 672 -15.84 -28.08 -21.88
N VAL A 673 -16.85 -28.22 -21.04
CA VAL A 673 -17.19 -27.20 -20.04
C VAL A 673 -16.11 -27.06 -18.98
N LEU A 674 -15.49 -28.16 -18.53
CA LEU A 674 -14.36 -28.13 -17.60
C LEU A 674 -13.17 -27.37 -18.19
N LEU A 675 -12.75 -27.69 -19.41
CA LEU A 675 -11.62 -27.04 -20.08
C LEU A 675 -11.90 -25.56 -20.36
N TYR A 676 -13.09 -25.25 -20.86
CA TYR A 676 -13.50 -23.87 -21.14
C TYR A 676 -13.54 -23.02 -19.87
N THR A 677 -14.14 -23.54 -18.80
CA THR A 677 -14.24 -22.83 -17.54
C THR A 677 -12.85 -22.61 -16.93
N LEU A 678 -11.96 -23.61 -16.98
CA LEU A 678 -10.56 -23.48 -16.58
C LEU A 678 -9.85 -22.37 -17.37
N ASP A 679 -9.99 -22.35 -18.70
CA ASP A 679 -9.42 -21.31 -19.56
C ASP A 679 -9.87 -19.92 -19.16
N GLN A 680 -11.15 -19.74 -18.90
CA GLN A 680 -11.70 -18.45 -18.46
C GLN A 680 -11.19 -18.05 -17.06
N ILE A 681 -11.09 -19.00 -16.14
CA ILE A 681 -10.52 -18.80 -14.81
C ILE A 681 -9.06 -18.32 -14.92
N LEU A 682 -8.24 -18.99 -15.72
CA LEU A 682 -6.83 -18.63 -15.89
C LEU A 682 -6.69 -17.23 -16.48
N ARG A 683 -7.55 -16.85 -17.43
CA ARG A 683 -7.55 -15.51 -18.02
C ARG A 683 -7.97 -14.42 -17.01
N LEU A 684 -8.93 -14.70 -16.16
CA LEU A 684 -9.34 -13.78 -15.08
C LEU A 684 -8.24 -13.64 -14.00
N LEU A 685 -7.52 -14.71 -13.70
CA LEU A 685 -6.44 -14.72 -12.71
C LEU A 685 -5.12 -14.16 -13.24
N HIS A 686 -4.89 -14.24 -14.54
CA HIS A 686 -3.58 -13.88 -15.15
C HIS A 686 -3.06 -12.51 -14.72
N PRO A 687 -3.85 -11.45 -14.66
CA PRO A 687 -3.36 -10.15 -14.19
C PRO A 687 -2.72 -10.22 -12.79
N ILE A 688 -3.21 -11.08 -11.92
CA ILE A 688 -2.71 -11.24 -10.54
C ILE A 688 -1.60 -12.30 -10.47
N MET A 689 -1.80 -13.46 -11.12
CA MET A 689 -0.93 -14.63 -11.06
C MET A 689 -0.34 -14.97 -12.45
N PRO A 690 0.59 -14.17 -12.99
CA PRO A 690 1.02 -14.32 -14.37
C PRO A 690 1.80 -15.60 -14.64
N PHE A 691 2.61 -16.09 -13.71
CA PHE A 691 3.49 -17.24 -13.93
C PHE A 691 2.74 -18.56 -13.99
N VAL A 692 1.96 -18.88 -12.98
CA VAL A 692 1.21 -20.14 -12.91
C VAL A 692 0.15 -20.24 -14.00
N THR A 693 -0.50 -19.13 -14.33
CA THR A 693 -1.52 -19.09 -15.38
C THR A 693 -0.90 -19.32 -16.76
N GLU A 694 0.26 -18.74 -17.04
CA GLU A 694 1.00 -19.00 -18.28
C GLU A 694 1.43 -20.46 -18.39
N GLU A 695 1.98 -21.03 -17.32
CA GLU A 695 2.43 -22.43 -17.30
C GLU A 695 1.29 -23.41 -17.60
N ILE A 696 0.13 -23.20 -16.99
CA ILE A 696 -1.04 -24.05 -17.22
C ILE A 696 -1.62 -23.82 -18.63
N PHE A 697 -1.75 -22.57 -19.05
CA PHE A 697 -2.26 -22.19 -20.37
C PHE A 697 -1.45 -22.82 -21.52
N ALA A 698 -0.13 -22.84 -21.40
CA ALA A 698 0.77 -23.44 -22.37
C ALA A 698 0.58 -24.96 -22.57
N GLN A 699 -0.15 -25.64 -21.70
CA GLN A 699 -0.41 -27.09 -21.84
C GLN A 699 -1.51 -27.39 -22.86
N TYR A 700 -2.42 -26.46 -23.14
CA TYR A 700 -3.59 -26.71 -23.97
C TYR A 700 -3.84 -25.64 -25.05
N ALA A 701 -3.14 -24.53 -25.02
CA ALA A 701 -3.31 -23.42 -25.96
C ALA A 701 -1.96 -23.00 -26.57
N GLU A 702 -2.01 -22.41 -27.74
CA GLU A 702 -0.85 -21.81 -28.41
C GLU A 702 -0.71 -20.33 -28.10
N GLY A 703 0.52 -19.80 -28.15
CA GLY A 703 0.83 -18.42 -27.85
C GLY A 703 0.95 -18.16 -26.35
N SER A 704 0.91 -16.89 -25.96
CA SER A 704 1.02 -16.47 -24.57
C SER A 704 -0.33 -15.95 -24.04
N ILE A 705 -0.66 -16.31 -22.80
CA ILE A 705 -1.85 -15.78 -22.11
C ILE A 705 -1.76 -14.27 -21.89
N VAL A 706 -0.55 -13.69 -21.87
CA VAL A 706 -0.30 -12.26 -21.75
C VAL A 706 -1.07 -11.42 -22.78
N VAL A 707 -1.22 -11.95 -23.99
CA VAL A 707 -1.90 -11.30 -25.12
C VAL A 707 -3.21 -11.99 -25.49
N ALA A 708 -3.67 -12.96 -24.72
CA ALA A 708 -4.94 -13.63 -24.93
C ALA A 708 -6.11 -12.69 -24.55
N ALA A 709 -7.26 -12.89 -25.19
CA ALA A 709 -8.43 -12.08 -24.93
C ALA A 709 -8.96 -12.24 -23.49
N TYR A 710 -9.29 -11.13 -22.86
CA TYR A 710 -9.92 -11.12 -21.54
C TYR A 710 -11.34 -11.70 -21.62
N PRO A 711 -11.80 -12.46 -20.61
CA PRO A 711 -13.15 -12.99 -20.58
C PRO A 711 -14.23 -11.90 -20.67
N VAL A 712 -15.25 -12.17 -21.44
CA VAL A 712 -16.42 -11.29 -21.59
C VAL A 712 -17.70 -12.05 -21.26
N VAL A 713 -18.69 -11.33 -20.74
CA VAL A 713 -20.01 -11.89 -20.49
C VAL A 713 -20.64 -12.38 -21.80
N ASN A 714 -21.14 -13.62 -21.78
CA ASN A 714 -21.87 -14.18 -22.91
C ASN A 714 -23.35 -14.37 -22.51
N PRO A 715 -24.28 -13.60 -23.09
CA PRO A 715 -25.70 -13.70 -22.75
C PRO A 715 -26.31 -15.11 -22.90
N ALA A 716 -25.75 -15.94 -23.80
CA ALA A 716 -26.19 -17.32 -23.99
C ALA A 716 -25.97 -18.23 -22.77
N PHE A 717 -25.10 -17.82 -21.83
CA PHE A 717 -24.83 -18.60 -20.63
C PHE A 717 -25.81 -18.30 -19.47
N GLU A 718 -26.66 -17.30 -19.61
CA GLU A 718 -27.68 -17.01 -18.60
C GLU A 718 -28.69 -18.15 -18.53
N ASN A 719 -28.80 -18.78 -17.36
CA ASN A 719 -29.75 -19.85 -17.11
C ASN A 719 -30.18 -19.84 -15.62
N ALA A 720 -31.17 -19.00 -15.33
CA ALA A 720 -31.68 -18.82 -13.98
C ALA A 720 -32.33 -20.11 -13.42
N GLU A 721 -32.90 -20.95 -14.27
CA GLU A 721 -33.51 -22.24 -13.85
C GLU A 721 -32.44 -23.22 -13.39
N ALA A 722 -31.37 -23.40 -14.17
CA ALA A 722 -30.25 -24.23 -13.79
C ALA A 722 -29.57 -23.73 -12.51
N HIS A 723 -29.40 -22.42 -12.39
CA HIS A 723 -28.84 -21.81 -11.19
C HIS A 723 -29.68 -22.10 -9.96
N LYS A 724 -30.99 -21.79 -9.97
CA LYS A 724 -31.92 -22.05 -8.86
C LYS A 724 -31.94 -23.53 -8.48
N GLY A 725 -32.01 -24.41 -9.46
CA GLY A 725 -32.10 -25.84 -9.22
C GLY A 725 -30.85 -26.42 -8.59
N VAL A 726 -29.68 -26.11 -9.13
CA VAL A 726 -28.40 -26.63 -8.61
C VAL A 726 -28.07 -26.03 -7.24
N GLU A 727 -28.38 -24.75 -6.99
CA GLU A 727 -28.21 -24.15 -5.66
C GLU A 727 -29.09 -24.88 -4.61
N SER A 728 -30.34 -25.18 -4.95
CA SER A 728 -31.20 -25.98 -4.08
C SER A 728 -30.65 -27.41 -3.84
N LEU A 729 -30.07 -28.02 -4.87
CA LEU A 729 -29.41 -29.33 -4.77
C LEU A 729 -28.18 -29.27 -3.85
N LYS A 730 -27.37 -28.23 -3.94
CA LYS A 730 -26.23 -28.02 -3.05
C LYS A 730 -26.67 -27.84 -1.61
N ASP A 731 -27.72 -27.04 -1.38
CA ASP A 731 -28.27 -26.86 -0.03
C ASP A 731 -28.81 -28.13 0.57
N LEU A 732 -29.49 -28.94 -0.21
CA LEU A 732 -29.97 -30.26 0.19
C LEU A 732 -28.79 -31.17 0.59
N ILE A 733 -27.81 -31.33 -0.26
CA ILE A 733 -26.62 -32.14 -0.01
C ILE A 733 -25.88 -31.65 1.24
N ARG A 734 -25.69 -30.33 1.36
CA ARG A 734 -25.05 -29.73 2.54
C ARG A 734 -25.84 -30.00 3.83
N SER A 735 -27.15 -29.84 3.78
CA SER A 735 -28.03 -30.09 4.93
C SER A 735 -27.98 -31.55 5.40
N VAL A 736 -28.04 -32.51 4.48
CA VAL A 736 -27.89 -33.93 4.82
C VAL A 736 -26.52 -34.24 5.44
N ARG A 737 -25.43 -33.68 4.86
CA ARG A 737 -24.06 -33.84 5.39
C ARG A 737 -23.91 -33.25 6.79
N ASN A 738 -24.45 -32.08 7.03
CA ASN A 738 -24.44 -31.44 8.34
C ASN A 738 -25.21 -32.26 9.37
N SER A 739 -26.40 -32.70 9.02
CA SER A 739 -27.22 -33.55 9.91
C SER A 739 -26.52 -34.88 10.27
N ARG A 740 -25.81 -35.49 9.30
CA ARG A 740 -24.97 -36.67 9.60
C ARG A 740 -23.83 -36.33 10.56
N ALA A 741 -23.15 -35.19 10.35
CA ALA A 741 -22.04 -34.78 11.22
C ALA A 741 -22.48 -34.48 12.64
N GLU A 742 -23.64 -33.87 12.83
CA GLU A 742 -24.20 -33.59 14.16
C GLU A 742 -24.41 -34.84 15.01
N VAL A 743 -24.70 -35.97 14.37
CA VAL A 743 -24.94 -37.27 15.06
C VAL A 743 -23.83 -38.30 14.82
N ASN A 744 -22.66 -37.83 14.30
CA ASN A 744 -21.49 -38.65 14.04
C ASN A 744 -21.74 -39.88 13.13
N VAL A 745 -22.62 -39.75 12.15
CA VAL A 745 -22.91 -40.79 11.17
C VAL A 745 -21.95 -40.70 9.99
N ALA A 746 -21.22 -41.76 9.71
CA ALA A 746 -20.28 -41.81 8.60
C ALA A 746 -21.02 -41.61 7.25
N PRO A 747 -20.40 -40.83 6.30
CA PRO A 747 -20.99 -40.63 4.98
C PRO A 747 -21.25 -41.92 4.20
N SER A 748 -20.50 -42.98 4.49
CA SER A 748 -20.65 -44.31 3.87
C SER A 748 -21.81 -45.13 4.37
N LYS A 749 -22.45 -44.77 5.53
CA LYS A 749 -23.60 -45.46 6.05
C LYS A 749 -24.86 -45.10 5.26
N PRO A 750 -25.59 -46.06 4.63
CA PRO A 750 -26.86 -45.75 4.00
C PRO A 750 -27.91 -45.31 5.02
N ILE A 751 -28.76 -44.37 4.64
CA ILE A 751 -29.83 -43.80 5.48
C ILE A 751 -31.09 -43.53 4.66
N THR A 752 -32.24 -43.45 5.31
CA THR A 752 -33.47 -42.98 4.66
C THR A 752 -33.46 -41.45 4.58
N ILE A 753 -33.77 -40.87 3.41
CA ILE A 753 -33.92 -39.45 3.17
C ILE A 753 -35.27 -39.15 2.58
N LEU A 754 -36.05 -38.32 3.26
CA LEU A 754 -37.37 -37.87 2.83
C LEU A 754 -37.32 -36.39 2.51
N ILE A 755 -37.66 -36.01 1.29
CA ILE A 755 -37.66 -34.65 0.81
C ILE A 755 -39.08 -34.21 0.51
N LYS A 756 -39.63 -33.36 1.35
CA LYS A 756 -40.95 -32.78 1.21
C LYS A 756 -40.86 -31.41 0.57
N THR A 757 -41.53 -31.24 -0.56
CA THR A 757 -41.63 -29.94 -1.22
C THR A 757 -43.03 -29.73 -1.82
N ALA A 758 -43.58 -28.56 -1.60
CA ALA A 758 -44.83 -28.12 -2.24
C ALA A 758 -44.57 -27.40 -3.59
N ASP A 759 -43.29 -27.09 -3.89
CA ASP A 759 -42.87 -26.52 -5.15
C ASP A 759 -42.76 -27.63 -6.21
N SER A 760 -43.67 -27.65 -7.16
CA SER A 760 -43.72 -28.67 -8.20
C SER A 760 -42.54 -28.61 -9.18
N GLU A 761 -41.98 -27.45 -9.38
CA GLU A 761 -40.77 -27.28 -10.22
C GLU A 761 -39.55 -27.88 -9.51
N LEU A 762 -39.41 -27.63 -8.21
CA LEU A 762 -38.34 -28.16 -7.40
C LEU A 762 -38.46 -29.70 -7.21
N GLU A 763 -39.68 -30.21 -7.04
CA GLU A 763 -39.94 -31.66 -7.00
C GLU A 763 -39.53 -32.33 -8.30
N THR A 764 -39.92 -31.78 -9.43
CA THR A 764 -39.53 -32.26 -10.78
C THR A 764 -38.02 -32.21 -10.94
N PHE A 765 -37.39 -31.13 -10.52
CA PHE A 765 -35.94 -30.96 -10.59
C PHE A 765 -35.18 -31.98 -9.75
N PHE A 766 -35.58 -32.21 -8.51
CA PHE A 766 -34.91 -33.19 -7.65
C PHE A 766 -35.10 -34.62 -8.17
N LYS A 767 -36.26 -34.94 -8.69
CA LYS A 767 -36.51 -36.26 -9.30
C LYS A 767 -35.67 -36.49 -10.55
N ALA A 768 -35.56 -35.45 -11.39
CA ALA A 768 -34.75 -35.51 -12.61
C ALA A 768 -33.21 -35.61 -12.32
N ASN A 769 -32.77 -35.14 -11.14
CA ASN A 769 -31.38 -35.10 -10.71
C ASN A 769 -31.11 -35.99 -9.47
N GLU A 770 -31.90 -37.04 -9.29
CA GLU A 770 -31.80 -37.98 -8.19
C GLU A 770 -30.45 -38.69 -8.09
N ASN A 771 -29.78 -38.90 -9.21
CA ASN A 771 -28.44 -39.46 -9.30
C ASN A 771 -27.40 -38.65 -8.48
N TYR A 772 -27.45 -37.33 -8.52
CA TYR A 772 -26.59 -36.50 -7.68
C TYR A 772 -26.92 -36.61 -6.21
N ILE A 773 -28.21 -36.60 -5.86
CA ILE A 773 -28.65 -36.76 -4.48
C ILE A 773 -28.12 -38.09 -3.93
N ARG A 774 -28.31 -39.21 -4.68
CA ARG A 774 -27.84 -40.56 -4.29
C ARG A 774 -26.32 -40.58 -4.15
N ARG A 775 -25.58 -40.02 -5.07
CA ARG A 775 -24.13 -40.03 -5.04
C ARG A 775 -23.56 -39.30 -3.81
N PHE A 776 -24.09 -38.11 -3.50
CA PHE A 776 -23.53 -37.24 -2.49
C PHE A 776 -24.11 -37.40 -1.09
N THR A 777 -25.23 -38.08 -0.93
CA THR A 777 -25.90 -38.29 0.35
C THR A 777 -26.05 -39.78 0.76
N ASN A 778 -25.77 -40.70 -0.18
CA ASN A 778 -25.80 -42.15 0.03
C ASN A 778 -27.10 -42.63 0.73
N PRO A 779 -28.30 -42.44 0.13
CA PRO A 779 -29.56 -42.93 0.70
C PRO A 779 -29.75 -44.42 0.47
N GLU A 780 -30.24 -45.14 1.48
CA GLU A 780 -30.82 -46.47 1.32
C GLU A 780 -32.23 -46.37 0.67
N GLN A 781 -33.02 -45.43 1.19
CA GLN A 781 -34.30 -45.04 0.63
C GLN A 781 -34.33 -43.52 0.39
N LEU A 782 -34.85 -43.13 -0.75
CA LEU A 782 -35.06 -41.74 -1.10
C LEU A 782 -36.46 -41.53 -1.59
N GLU A 783 -37.22 -40.65 -0.95
CA GLU A 783 -38.57 -40.25 -1.35
C GLU A 783 -38.63 -38.75 -1.53
N ILE A 784 -39.19 -38.27 -2.65
CA ILE A 784 -39.35 -36.87 -3.00
C ILE A 784 -40.80 -36.65 -3.34
N SER A 785 -41.57 -35.96 -2.50
CA SER A 785 -42.98 -35.71 -2.71
C SER A 785 -43.53 -34.59 -1.84
N SER A 786 -44.59 -33.96 -2.28
CA SER A 786 -45.35 -32.99 -1.50
C SER A 786 -46.20 -33.63 -0.38
N SER A 787 -46.48 -34.95 -0.48
CA SER A 787 -47.36 -35.67 0.42
C SER A 787 -46.64 -36.31 1.60
N ILE A 788 -45.34 -36.15 1.74
CA ILE A 788 -44.55 -36.71 2.82
C ILE A 788 -45.04 -36.18 4.17
N ALA A 789 -45.40 -37.10 5.10
CA ALA A 789 -45.68 -36.78 6.49
C ALA A 789 -44.33 -36.70 7.26
N ALA A 790 -44.16 -35.71 8.08
CA ALA A 790 -42.97 -35.62 8.93
C ALA A 790 -42.95 -36.83 9.89
N PRO A 791 -41.87 -37.64 9.92
CA PRO A 791 -41.72 -38.72 10.88
C PRO A 791 -41.73 -38.19 12.32
N GLU A 792 -42.27 -38.99 13.23
CA GLU A 792 -42.40 -38.59 14.64
C GLU A 792 -41.03 -38.35 15.32
N LEU A 793 -40.01 -39.08 14.87
CA LEU A 793 -38.63 -39.00 15.36
C LEU A 793 -37.66 -38.94 14.16
N ALA A 794 -37.35 -37.74 13.72
CA ALA A 794 -36.40 -37.47 12.64
C ALA A 794 -35.60 -36.22 12.89
N MET A 795 -34.38 -36.18 12.40
CA MET A 795 -33.71 -34.90 12.18
C MET A 795 -34.38 -34.17 11.01
N SER A 796 -34.65 -32.91 11.18
CA SER A 796 -35.24 -32.08 10.13
C SER A 796 -34.32 -30.95 9.78
N ALA A 797 -34.17 -30.67 8.49
CA ALA A 797 -33.52 -29.51 7.96
C ALA A 797 -34.46 -28.81 6.98
N VAL A 798 -34.41 -27.48 6.96
CA VAL A 798 -35.23 -26.69 6.06
C VAL A 798 -34.29 -25.98 5.08
N ILE A 799 -34.58 -26.15 3.82
CA ILE A 799 -33.93 -25.37 2.73
C ILE A 799 -34.99 -24.54 2.04
N THR A 800 -34.59 -23.65 1.14
CA THR A 800 -35.53 -22.83 0.37
C THR A 800 -36.42 -23.73 -0.49
N GLY A 801 -37.71 -23.78 -0.17
CA GLY A 801 -38.74 -24.55 -0.90
C GLY A 801 -38.87 -26.01 -0.54
N ALA A 802 -38.09 -26.54 0.41
CA ALA A 802 -38.24 -27.94 0.82
C ALA A 802 -37.86 -28.21 2.31
N GLU A 803 -38.42 -29.27 2.87
CA GLU A 803 -38.06 -29.81 4.16
C GLU A 803 -37.44 -31.21 3.97
N ILE A 804 -36.38 -31.50 4.69
CA ILE A 804 -35.64 -32.75 4.61
C ILE A 804 -35.80 -33.46 5.96
N PHE A 805 -36.24 -34.72 5.93
CA PHE A 805 -36.35 -35.53 7.13
C PHE A 805 -35.42 -36.73 7.05
N LEU A 806 -34.64 -36.95 8.09
CA LEU A 806 -33.77 -38.12 8.29
C LEU A 806 -34.23 -38.86 9.52
N PRO A 807 -34.93 -40.04 9.38
CA PRO A 807 -35.38 -40.82 10.50
C PRO A 807 -34.24 -41.21 11.46
N LEU A 808 -34.37 -40.94 12.74
CA LEU A 808 -33.31 -41.17 13.73
C LEU A 808 -32.98 -42.65 13.90
N ALA A 809 -33.93 -43.57 13.64
CA ALA A 809 -33.69 -45.01 13.70
C ALA A 809 -32.60 -45.48 12.71
N ASP A 810 -32.46 -44.84 11.57
CA ASP A 810 -31.45 -45.14 10.55
C ASP A 810 -30.13 -44.45 10.82
N LEU A 811 -30.15 -43.30 11.50
CA LEU A 811 -28.98 -42.51 11.79
C LEU A 811 -28.14 -43.05 12.95
N LEU A 812 -28.75 -43.64 13.95
CA LEU A 812 -28.09 -43.98 15.20
C LEU A 812 -27.94 -45.48 15.35
N ASN A 813 -26.77 -45.96 15.73
CA ASN A 813 -26.68 -47.22 16.46
C ASN A 813 -27.12 -46.92 17.89
N ILE A 814 -28.43 -47.19 18.16
CA ILE A 814 -29.07 -46.75 19.38
C ILE A 814 -28.39 -47.34 20.62
N GLU A 815 -27.85 -48.57 20.54
CA GLU A 815 -27.10 -49.19 21.62
C GLU A 815 -25.77 -48.47 21.89
N GLU A 816 -25.02 -48.12 20.84
CA GLU A 816 -23.75 -47.40 20.98
C GLU A 816 -23.96 -45.96 21.44
N GLU A 817 -24.99 -45.29 20.95
CA GLU A 817 -25.32 -43.93 21.36
C GLU A 817 -25.83 -43.88 22.79
N LEU A 818 -26.66 -44.80 23.21
CA LEU A 818 -27.06 -44.93 24.62
C LEU A 818 -25.84 -45.17 25.52
N ALA A 819 -24.92 -46.04 25.11
CA ALA A 819 -23.69 -46.30 25.87
C ALA A 819 -22.76 -45.05 25.92
N ARG A 820 -22.72 -44.25 24.85
CA ARG A 820 -22.01 -42.99 24.82
C ARG A 820 -22.63 -41.95 25.75
N LEU A 821 -23.95 -41.78 25.65
CA LEU A 821 -24.74 -40.89 26.51
C LEU A 821 -24.65 -41.25 27.98
N ASP A 822 -24.64 -42.54 28.32
CA ASP A 822 -24.48 -43.02 29.70
C ASP A 822 -23.08 -42.64 30.24
N LYS A 823 -22.04 -42.73 29.42
CA LYS A 823 -20.70 -42.29 29.80
C LYS A 823 -20.63 -40.77 29.98
N GLU A 824 -21.29 -40.04 29.13
CA GLU A 824 -21.38 -38.56 29.18
C GLU A 824 -22.17 -38.13 30.43
N LEU A 825 -23.27 -38.78 30.73
CA LEU A 825 -24.06 -38.55 31.93
C LEU A 825 -23.24 -38.81 33.20
N ALA A 826 -22.50 -39.93 33.23
CA ALA A 826 -21.60 -40.23 34.34
C ALA A 826 -20.51 -39.20 34.54
N LYS A 827 -20.02 -38.63 33.45
CA LYS A 827 -19.04 -37.52 33.46
C LYS A 827 -19.65 -36.27 34.10
N TRP A 828 -20.83 -35.86 33.63
CA TRP A 828 -21.48 -34.64 34.17
C TRP A 828 -21.90 -34.83 35.62
N GLN A 829 -22.31 -36.04 36.02
CA GLN A 829 -22.59 -36.38 37.43
C GLN A 829 -21.33 -36.19 38.27
N LYS A 830 -20.21 -36.70 37.81
CA LYS A 830 -18.93 -36.57 38.54
C LYS A 830 -18.47 -35.10 38.69
N GLU A 831 -18.62 -34.31 37.64
CA GLU A 831 -18.32 -32.87 37.66
C GLU A 831 -19.24 -32.11 38.64
N LEU A 832 -20.56 -32.44 38.63
CA LEU A 832 -21.52 -31.88 39.54
C LEU A 832 -21.18 -32.24 41.01
N ASP A 833 -20.80 -33.47 41.27
CA ASP A 833 -20.40 -33.95 42.59
C ASP A 833 -19.14 -33.22 43.08
N MET A 834 -18.20 -33.00 42.21
CA MET A 834 -16.97 -32.25 42.53
C MET A 834 -17.23 -30.77 42.87
N VAL A 835 -18.02 -30.10 42.05
CA VAL A 835 -18.39 -28.68 42.28
C VAL A 835 -19.33 -28.60 43.49
N GLY A 836 -20.25 -29.50 43.67
CA GLY A 836 -21.14 -29.57 44.84
C GLY A 836 -20.38 -29.76 46.15
N LYS A 837 -19.36 -30.63 46.20
CA LYS A 837 -18.46 -30.78 47.34
C LYS A 837 -17.65 -29.55 47.66
N LYS A 838 -17.22 -28.82 46.63
CA LYS A 838 -16.54 -27.51 46.82
C LYS A 838 -17.47 -26.44 47.39
N LEU A 839 -18.65 -26.31 46.83
CA LEU A 839 -19.67 -25.36 47.26
C LEU A 839 -20.31 -25.69 48.60
N SER A 840 -20.29 -26.95 49.07
CA SER A 840 -20.74 -27.38 50.39
C SER A 840 -19.64 -27.31 51.46
N ASN A 841 -18.42 -27.00 51.11
CA ASN A 841 -17.30 -26.86 52.06
C ASN A 841 -17.29 -25.46 52.67
N GLU A 842 -17.73 -25.36 53.91
CA GLU A 842 -17.83 -24.08 54.66
C GLU A 842 -16.45 -23.34 54.73
N ARG A 843 -15.36 -24.07 54.79
CA ARG A 843 -14.01 -23.51 54.81
C ARG A 843 -13.62 -22.89 53.47
N PHE A 844 -14.08 -23.49 52.36
CA PHE A 844 -13.84 -22.92 51.03
C PHE A 844 -14.66 -21.64 50.84
N ILE A 845 -15.93 -21.65 51.20
CA ILE A 845 -16.82 -20.50 51.06
C ILE A 845 -16.35 -19.34 51.95
N ALA A 846 -15.86 -19.60 53.15
CA ALA A 846 -15.39 -18.57 54.06
C ALA A 846 -14.06 -17.93 53.68
N ASN A 847 -13.17 -18.65 52.95
CA ASN A 847 -11.81 -18.18 52.63
C ASN A 847 -11.60 -17.84 51.13
N ALA A 848 -12.47 -18.22 50.21
CA ALA A 848 -12.36 -17.91 48.82
C ALA A 848 -12.92 -16.51 48.51
N LYS A 849 -12.33 -15.85 47.53
CA LYS A 849 -12.87 -14.57 47.04
C LYS A 849 -14.28 -14.75 46.47
N PRO A 850 -15.19 -13.78 46.66
CA PRO A 850 -16.56 -13.87 46.15
C PRO A 850 -16.67 -14.24 44.66
N GLU A 851 -15.78 -13.70 43.81
CA GLU A 851 -15.67 -13.97 42.38
C GLU A 851 -15.37 -15.44 42.06
N VAL A 852 -14.58 -16.10 42.91
CA VAL A 852 -14.24 -17.54 42.75
C VAL A 852 -15.43 -18.43 43.13
N VAL A 853 -16.16 -18.04 44.14
CA VAL A 853 -17.38 -18.76 44.57
C VAL A 853 -18.46 -18.63 43.47
N GLU A 854 -18.62 -17.42 42.90
CA GLU A 854 -19.59 -17.22 41.83
C GLU A 854 -19.24 -17.98 40.56
N LYS A 855 -17.97 -18.07 40.18
CA LYS A 855 -17.51 -18.91 39.06
C LYS A 855 -17.77 -20.41 39.29
N GLU A 856 -17.65 -20.90 40.51
CA GLU A 856 -17.98 -22.31 40.80
C GLU A 856 -19.49 -22.54 40.76
N LYS A 857 -20.34 -21.56 41.13
CA LYS A 857 -21.80 -21.65 40.95
C LYS A 857 -22.21 -21.62 39.46
N GLU A 858 -21.55 -20.74 38.63
CA GLU A 858 -21.78 -20.73 37.20
C GLU A 858 -21.41 -22.08 36.55
N LYS A 859 -20.30 -22.71 36.97
CA LYS A 859 -19.94 -24.07 36.52
C LYS A 859 -20.96 -25.09 36.94
N GLN A 860 -21.48 -25.02 38.17
CA GLN A 860 -22.52 -25.92 38.64
C GLN A 860 -23.80 -25.83 37.80
N ALA A 861 -24.21 -24.61 37.44
CA ALA A 861 -25.38 -24.36 36.60
C ALA A 861 -25.16 -24.89 35.17
N ASP A 862 -23.96 -24.69 34.61
CA ASP A 862 -23.59 -25.19 33.28
C ASP A 862 -23.57 -26.73 33.25
N TYR A 863 -22.95 -27.36 34.24
CA TYR A 863 -22.90 -28.83 34.35
C TYR A 863 -24.28 -29.44 34.61
N GLN A 864 -25.16 -28.75 35.38
CA GLN A 864 -26.54 -29.19 35.59
C GLN A 864 -27.34 -29.13 34.29
N ALA A 865 -27.22 -28.04 33.52
CA ALA A 865 -27.88 -27.92 32.24
C ALA A 865 -27.42 -29.01 31.25
N LYS A 866 -26.13 -29.33 31.22
CA LYS A 866 -25.57 -30.41 30.40
C LYS A 866 -26.05 -31.80 30.85
N TYR A 867 -26.12 -32.03 32.16
CA TYR A 867 -26.67 -33.29 32.73
C TYR A 867 -28.12 -33.47 32.32
N ASP A 868 -28.96 -32.45 32.52
CA ASP A 868 -30.40 -32.51 32.23
C ASP A 868 -30.67 -32.71 30.72
N ALA A 869 -29.87 -32.01 29.87
CA ALA A 869 -29.91 -32.20 28.42
C ALA A 869 -29.54 -33.64 28.02
N THR A 870 -28.52 -34.22 28.66
CA THR A 870 -28.10 -35.60 28.40
C THR A 870 -29.18 -36.60 28.85
N VAL A 871 -29.83 -36.39 30.00
CA VAL A 871 -30.97 -37.21 30.47
C VAL A 871 -32.13 -37.16 29.48
N ALA A 872 -32.51 -35.96 29.04
CA ALA A 872 -33.57 -35.78 28.04
C ALA A 872 -33.25 -36.53 26.73
N ARG A 873 -31.99 -36.49 26.31
CA ARG A 873 -31.53 -37.20 25.13
C ARG A 873 -31.57 -38.70 25.26
N ILE A 874 -31.20 -39.22 26.42
CA ILE A 874 -31.33 -40.67 26.74
C ILE A 874 -32.80 -41.13 26.71
N GLU A 875 -33.72 -40.33 27.22
CA GLU A 875 -35.15 -40.62 27.17
C GLU A 875 -35.71 -40.65 25.75
N GLU A 876 -35.30 -39.70 24.91
CA GLU A 876 -35.58 -39.68 23.46
C GLU A 876 -35.07 -40.96 22.78
N MET A 877 -33.79 -41.32 23.03
CA MET A 877 -33.21 -42.53 22.45
C MET A 877 -33.93 -43.81 22.89
N LYS A 878 -34.34 -43.92 24.12
CA LYS A 878 -35.12 -45.08 24.63
C LYS A 878 -36.51 -45.19 23.99
N LYS A 879 -37.10 -44.09 23.51
CA LYS A 879 -38.37 -44.15 22.75
C LYS A 879 -38.19 -44.76 21.37
N LEU A 880 -36.97 -44.67 20.79
CA LEU A 880 -36.62 -45.27 19.49
C LEU A 880 -36.45 -46.79 19.54
N VAL A 881 -36.25 -47.36 20.73
CA VAL A 881 -36.08 -48.82 20.93
C VAL A 881 -37.46 -49.55 21.08
N LYS A 882 -38.52 -48.83 21.38
CA LYS A 882 -39.89 -49.35 21.47
C LYS A 882 -40.61 -49.25 20.13
#